data_02d8163044e4b6940dd3e1bc37b5f42b
#
_entry.id   02d8163044e4b6940dd3e1bc37b5f42b
#
_cell.length_a   1.000
_cell.length_b   1.000
_cell.length_c   1.000
_cell.angle_alpha   90.00
_cell.angle_beta   90.00
_cell.angle_gamma   90.00
#
_symmetry.space_group_name_H-M   'P 1'
#
loop_
_entity.id
_entity.type
_entity.pdbx_description
1 polymer ?
#
loop_
_entity_poly.entity_id
_entity_poly.type
_entity_poly.pdbx_seq_one_letter_code
_entity_poly.pdbx_strand_id
1 'polypeptide(L)'
;MNAIDHELIEEIRDSARDFLLRRDQRQRKRKAAAGDREYWKEIASVGWLGMSVPEALGGLGLGWHAMAAVLEEAGRAQLPEPLVGAGVLATTLLARIAPAGDAGPRDRLLDAICRGERVVGLAWQETEGQLEAGEAAGAFGVTVTAREGAYVLNGEKRHVIPGAAVDGWLITADGEAGSALFYLPAGTPGVTVHAHERADGSPACHLAIESAVLTPDALLARAGVLDAVDEAIDYGRLMQSAELVGIARQVLADSVAYLNTRSQFGRPLSSFQALQHRLVDAAMQVELAANSLLDALNAIAAAPGDAKARKAAASRVKARAARAGIEASRLAIQLHGAIGYTDECDVSLYFRSALHLGAWLGNATAHRQRYGALAPDPAPPADDDDGEDDASDAQFPRDADWNAMPEAQFRAMLRRFFRTHYPDALRHVPWRLHWDEIKDWYFTLSRQGWIAPAWPREHGGMALSPARQIAFIEEAERYGVARAPDQGLVMLGPILIRYGTEAQRARFLPGILSGEAVWAQGYSEPNAGSDLASLRCEAVIDGDELVVTGQKTWSTLAQDATHMFMLVRTDKTVKKQAGISFLLVDLASPGVSRRPIRTLSGHEEFCEVFFDQVRVPRDNVVGELNAGWDIAKALLGFERLFSGSPKHASHALQQIFSIARQRGLLADPAFTDRLAELRLDSADLTAMYRVFADLARAGRPLPPELSLLKIWATETHERLGALLIQIAEEYGGAAMRLGYGNGNVHALAPYVNALAATIFSGTNEIQRNIYAKQVLGLQGA
;
A
#
# COMPACT_ATOMS: atom_id res chain seq x y z
N MET A 1 -5.01 -20.54 12.42
CA MET A 1 -5.67 -19.23 12.46
C MET A 1 -6.66 -19.19 11.32
N ASN A 2 -7.94 -18.98 11.61
CA ASN A 2 -8.99 -18.95 10.58
C ASN A 2 -8.68 -17.83 9.58
N ALA A 3 -8.79 -18.13 8.29
CA ALA A 3 -8.77 -17.12 7.25
C ALA A 3 -9.78 -16.03 7.62
N ILE A 4 -9.40 -14.75 7.48
CA ILE A 4 -10.32 -13.64 7.71
C ILE A 4 -11.51 -13.87 6.79
N ASP A 5 -12.69 -13.98 7.40
CA ASP A 5 -13.92 -14.10 6.65
C ASP A 5 -14.27 -12.73 6.08
N HIS A 6 -13.84 -12.48 4.83
CA HIS A 6 -14.08 -11.22 4.14
C HIS A 6 -15.57 -10.93 3.97
N GLU A 7 -16.38 -11.95 3.80
CA GLU A 7 -17.84 -11.82 3.65
C GLU A 7 -18.44 -11.29 4.95
N LEU A 8 -18.07 -11.88 6.09
CA LEU A 8 -18.50 -11.42 7.40
C LEU A 8 -18.07 -9.95 7.67
N ILE A 9 -16.85 -9.55 7.28
CA ILE A 9 -16.39 -8.16 7.48
C ILE A 9 -17.22 -7.19 6.65
N GLU A 10 -17.57 -7.53 5.41
CA GLU A 10 -18.45 -6.68 4.58
C GLU A 10 -19.89 -6.64 5.11
N GLU A 11 -20.43 -7.76 5.61
CA GLU A 11 -21.73 -7.76 6.28
C GLU A 11 -21.76 -6.86 7.53
N ILE A 12 -20.67 -6.88 8.34
CA ILE A 12 -20.53 -5.99 9.49
C ILE A 12 -20.45 -4.53 9.04
N ARG A 13 -19.71 -4.23 7.97
CA ARG A 13 -19.61 -2.89 7.38
C ARG A 13 -20.97 -2.37 6.93
N ASP A 14 -21.72 -3.16 6.19
CA ASP A 14 -23.04 -2.79 5.68
C ASP A 14 -24.04 -2.60 6.85
N SER A 15 -24.03 -3.50 7.83
CA SER A 15 -24.84 -3.36 9.04
C SER A 15 -24.52 -2.10 9.83
N ALA A 16 -23.22 -1.75 9.94
CA ALA A 16 -22.79 -0.52 10.61
C ALA A 16 -23.27 0.72 9.85
N ARG A 17 -23.16 0.73 8.54
CA ARG A 17 -23.66 1.80 7.67
C ARG A 17 -25.15 2.01 7.84
N ASP A 18 -25.93 0.94 7.78
CA ASP A 18 -27.40 0.97 7.93
C ASP A 18 -27.80 1.48 9.31
N PHE A 19 -27.11 1.04 10.37
CA PHE A 19 -27.35 1.53 11.72
C PHE A 19 -27.10 3.04 11.85
N LEU A 20 -25.97 3.53 11.31
CA LEU A 20 -25.57 4.94 11.39
C LEU A 20 -26.50 5.86 10.58
N LEU A 21 -27.04 5.37 9.45
CA LEU A 21 -27.96 6.14 8.61
C LEU A 21 -29.35 6.36 9.23
N ARG A 22 -29.71 5.64 10.30
CA ARG A 22 -31.01 5.84 11.01
C ARG A 22 -31.13 7.21 11.67
N ARG A 23 -30.00 7.90 11.91
CA ARG A 23 -29.96 9.25 12.49
C ARG A 23 -28.97 10.12 11.73
N ASP A 24 -29.26 11.42 11.64
CA ASP A 24 -28.31 12.38 11.06
C ASP A 24 -27.16 12.64 12.05
N GLN A 25 -26.08 11.87 11.92
CA GLN A 25 -24.92 11.93 12.79
C GLN A 25 -24.19 13.29 12.67
N ARG A 26 -24.15 13.87 11.46
CA ARG A 26 -23.50 15.19 11.23
C ARG A 26 -24.22 16.29 11.99
N GLN A 27 -25.56 16.29 11.96
CA GLN A 27 -26.34 17.24 12.73
C GLN A 27 -26.20 17.00 14.24
N ARG A 28 -26.17 15.73 14.69
CA ARG A 28 -25.93 15.37 16.09
C ARG A 28 -24.57 15.89 16.56
N LYS A 29 -23.52 15.72 15.76
CA LYS A 29 -22.18 16.21 16.06
C LYS A 29 -22.12 17.73 16.17
N ARG A 30 -22.77 18.46 15.26
CA ARG A 30 -22.88 19.93 15.36
C ARG A 30 -23.59 20.41 16.62
N LYS A 31 -24.51 19.62 17.16
CA LYS A 31 -25.23 19.92 18.41
C LYS A 31 -24.48 19.47 19.67
N ALA A 32 -23.22 19.05 19.55
CA ALA A 32 -22.40 18.53 20.64
C ALA A 32 -23.07 17.34 21.39
N ALA A 33 -23.67 16.42 20.66
CA ALA A 33 -24.44 15.30 21.19
C ALA A 33 -23.60 14.16 21.83
N ALA A 34 -22.32 14.39 22.13
CA ALA A 34 -21.37 13.39 22.64
C ALA A 34 -21.72 12.77 24.02
N GLY A 35 -22.83 13.14 24.61
CA GLY A 35 -23.32 12.59 25.89
C GLY A 35 -24.65 11.86 25.78
N ASP A 36 -25.08 11.45 24.59
CA ASP A 36 -26.36 10.74 24.40
C ASP A 36 -26.26 9.29 24.93
N ARG A 37 -26.66 9.11 26.19
CA ARG A 37 -26.60 7.83 26.91
C ARG A 37 -27.53 6.78 26.32
N GLU A 38 -28.66 7.18 25.78
CA GLU A 38 -29.59 6.22 25.15
C GLU A 38 -29.03 5.69 23.83
N TYR A 39 -28.42 6.59 23.04
CA TYR A 39 -27.78 6.14 21.81
C TYR A 39 -26.50 5.29 22.08
N TRP A 40 -25.79 5.57 23.17
CA TRP A 40 -24.69 4.73 23.63
C TRP A 40 -25.15 3.29 23.96
N LYS A 41 -26.31 3.13 24.59
CA LYS A 41 -26.91 1.82 24.82
C LYS A 41 -27.37 1.15 23.53
N GLU A 42 -27.89 1.91 22.55
CA GLU A 42 -28.19 1.35 21.22
C GLU A 42 -26.93 0.80 20.54
N ILE A 43 -25.81 1.54 20.59
CA ILE A 43 -24.50 1.10 20.11
C ILE A 43 -24.04 -0.18 20.82
N ALA A 44 -24.22 -0.25 22.13
CA ALA A 44 -23.92 -1.44 22.91
C ALA A 44 -24.79 -2.64 22.49
N SER A 45 -26.08 -2.40 22.24
CA SER A 45 -27.06 -3.47 21.88
C SER A 45 -26.73 -4.13 20.53
N VAL A 46 -26.01 -3.46 19.62
CA VAL A 46 -25.50 -4.04 18.37
C VAL A 46 -24.10 -4.62 18.53
N GLY A 47 -23.57 -4.68 19.76
CA GLY A 47 -22.35 -5.40 20.10
C GLY A 47 -21.04 -4.65 19.86
N TRP A 48 -21.04 -3.39 19.44
CA TRP A 48 -19.81 -2.70 19.05
C TRP A 48 -18.83 -2.52 20.22
N LEU A 49 -19.33 -2.32 21.45
CA LEU A 49 -18.47 -2.09 22.62
C LEU A 49 -17.76 -3.37 23.10
N GLY A 50 -18.30 -4.55 22.79
CA GLY A 50 -17.72 -5.85 23.12
C GLY A 50 -17.10 -6.58 21.92
N MET A 51 -17.05 -5.95 20.74
CA MET A 51 -16.72 -6.61 19.48
C MET A 51 -15.32 -7.27 19.48
N SER A 52 -14.30 -6.60 19.99
CA SER A 52 -12.92 -7.09 20.09
C SER A 52 -12.60 -7.79 21.43
N VAL A 53 -13.52 -7.75 22.39
CA VAL A 53 -13.35 -8.40 23.70
C VAL A 53 -13.52 -9.92 23.51
N PRO A 54 -12.63 -10.75 24.10
CA PRO A 54 -12.75 -12.21 24.02
C PRO A 54 -14.09 -12.73 24.58
N GLU A 55 -14.62 -13.78 23.98
CA GLU A 55 -15.87 -14.44 24.45
C GLU A 55 -15.78 -14.90 25.90
N ALA A 56 -14.60 -15.40 26.31
CA ALA A 56 -14.34 -15.80 27.71
C ALA A 56 -14.48 -14.66 28.73
N LEU A 57 -14.50 -13.40 28.29
CA LEU A 57 -14.70 -12.19 29.10
C LEU A 57 -16.04 -11.51 28.81
N GLY A 58 -16.96 -12.21 28.12
CA GLY A 58 -18.31 -11.71 27.82
C GLY A 58 -18.43 -10.85 26.56
N GLY A 59 -17.39 -10.79 25.73
CA GLY A 59 -17.39 -10.09 24.43
C GLY A 59 -17.83 -10.98 23.27
N LEU A 60 -17.69 -10.47 22.02
CA LEU A 60 -18.04 -11.17 20.79
C LEU A 60 -16.85 -11.88 20.12
N GLY A 61 -15.60 -11.52 20.47
CA GLY A 61 -14.40 -12.16 19.91
C GLY A 61 -14.20 -11.98 18.40
N LEU A 62 -14.89 -11.03 17.74
CA LEU A 62 -14.86 -10.83 16.28
C LEU A 62 -13.54 -10.20 15.79
N GLY A 63 -12.74 -9.64 16.71
CA GLY A 63 -11.39 -9.15 16.41
C GLY A 63 -11.35 -7.74 15.80
N TRP A 64 -10.13 -7.34 15.43
CA TRP A 64 -9.83 -5.95 15.07
C TRP A 64 -10.24 -5.56 13.65
N HIS A 65 -10.35 -6.52 12.73
CA HIS A 65 -10.83 -6.25 11.37
C HIS A 65 -12.31 -5.84 11.37
N ALA A 66 -13.12 -6.53 12.18
CA ALA A 66 -14.52 -6.18 12.36
C ALA A 66 -14.68 -4.79 12.99
N MET A 67 -13.92 -4.50 14.05
CA MET A 67 -13.96 -3.20 14.71
C MET A 67 -13.47 -2.06 13.79
N ALA A 68 -12.47 -2.30 12.96
CA ALA A 68 -11.98 -1.34 11.98
C ALA A 68 -13.06 -1.01 10.92
N ALA A 69 -13.82 -2.02 10.46
CA ALA A 69 -14.95 -1.81 9.54
C ALA A 69 -16.04 -0.90 10.14
N VAL A 70 -16.38 -1.12 11.40
CA VAL A 70 -17.35 -0.27 12.14
C VAL A 70 -16.82 1.16 12.27
N LEU A 71 -15.55 1.33 12.66
CA LEU A 71 -14.97 2.66 12.87
C LEU A 71 -14.75 3.43 11.56
N GLU A 72 -14.49 2.75 10.46
CA GLU A 72 -14.47 3.38 9.15
C GLU A 72 -15.84 3.99 8.82
N GLU A 73 -16.94 3.24 9.01
CA GLU A 73 -18.29 3.76 8.78
C GLU A 73 -18.66 4.85 9.81
N ALA A 74 -18.22 4.74 11.07
CA ALA A 74 -18.38 5.79 12.08
C ALA A 74 -17.71 7.10 11.66
N GLY A 75 -16.49 7.04 11.12
CA GLY A 75 -15.79 8.19 10.55
C GLY A 75 -16.51 8.80 9.35
N ARG A 76 -17.02 7.97 8.43
CA ARG A 76 -17.85 8.40 7.29
C ARG A 76 -19.09 9.14 7.74
N ALA A 77 -19.77 8.62 8.73
CA ALA A 77 -21.00 9.20 9.25
C ALA A 77 -20.77 10.41 10.18
N GLN A 78 -19.57 10.61 10.69
CA GLN A 78 -19.24 11.59 11.74
C GLN A 78 -19.95 11.28 13.06
N LEU A 79 -19.87 10.03 13.51
CA LEU A 79 -20.43 9.60 14.80
C LEU A 79 -19.84 10.43 15.94
N PRO A 80 -20.65 11.09 16.79
CA PRO A 80 -20.14 11.89 17.92
C PRO A 80 -19.72 11.05 19.15
N GLU A 81 -20.23 9.82 19.30
CA GLU A 81 -19.93 8.97 20.43
C GLU A 81 -18.46 8.52 20.44
N PRO A 82 -17.81 8.48 21.62
CA PRO A 82 -16.36 8.26 21.74
C PRO A 82 -15.98 6.78 21.66
N LEU A 83 -16.27 6.10 20.53
CA LEU A 83 -16.01 4.66 20.37
C LEU A 83 -14.54 4.29 20.64
N VAL A 84 -13.59 5.05 20.12
CA VAL A 84 -12.17 4.75 20.35
C VAL A 84 -11.81 4.98 21.82
N GLY A 85 -12.23 6.10 22.41
CA GLY A 85 -11.86 6.47 23.77
C GLY A 85 -12.47 5.57 24.84
N ALA A 86 -13.76 5.29 24.74
CA ALA A 86 -14.51 4.53 25.75
C ALA A 86 -14.77 3.07 25.36
N GLY A 87 -14.93 2.80 24.06
CA GLY A 87 -15.19 1.47 23.56
C GLY A 87 -13.93 0.65 23.29
N VAL A 88 -12.87 1.23 22.72
CA VAL A 88 -11.64 0.50 22.35
C VAL A 88 -10.60 0.55 23.46
N LEU A 89 -10.19 1.75 23.91
CA LEU A 89 -9.08 1.88 24.89
C LEU A 89 -9.42 1.22 26.21
N ALA A 90 -10.61 1.49 26.77
CA ALA A 90 -11.00 0.97 28.07
C ALA A 90 -11.23 -0.54 28.04
N THR A 91 -11.92 -1.07 27.06
CA THR A 91 -12.21 -2.51 26.96
C THR A 91 -10.96 -3.34 26.67
N THR A 92 -10.06 -2.85 25.78
CA THR A 92 -8.78 -3.49 25.50
C THR A 92 -7.93 -3.59 26.76
N LEU A 93 -7.78 -2.48 27.47
CA LEU A 93 -6.98 -2.46 28.72
C LEU A 93 -7.55 -3.45 29.73
N LEU A 94 -8.86 -3.41 30.01
CA LEU A 94 -9.50 -4.32 30.98
C LEU A 94 -9.40 -5.79 30.57
N ALA A 95 -9.46 -6.08 29.28
CA ALA A 95 -9.32 -7.46 28.78
C ALA A 95 -7.88 -7.99 28.86
N ARG A 96 -6.89 -7.12 28.92
CA ARG A 96 -5.43 -7.48 28.92
C ARG A 96 -4.80 -7.53 30.29
N ILE A 97 -5.27 -6.74 31.24
CA ILE A 97 -4.68 -6.71 32.58
C ILE A 97 -4.90 -8.02 33.34
N ALA A 98 -3.87 -8.43 34.14
CA ALA A 98 -4.02 -9.42 35.16
C ALA A 98 -4.67 -8.79 36.40
N PRO A 99 -5.77 -9.35 36.94
CA PRO A 99 -6.43 -8.79 38.13
C PRO A 99 -5.50 -8.75 39.34
N ALA A 100 -5.65 -7.72 40.17
CA ALA A 100 -4.83 -7.52 41.38
C ALA A 100 -5.15 -8.53 42.53
N GLY A 101 -6.16 -9.36 42.34
CA GLY A 101 -6.65 -10.33 43.30
C GLY A 101 -7.92 -10.97 42.74
N ASP A 102 -9.09 -10.69 43.36
CA ASP A 102 -10.37 -11.07 42.79
C ASP A 102 -10.62 -10.36 41.45
N ALA A 103 -10.93 -11.13 40.42
CA ALA A 103 -11.24 -10.58 39.07
C ALA A 103 -12.60 -9.85 39.04
N GLY A 104 -13.46 -10.03 40.04
CA GLY A 104 -14.81 -9.50 40.07
C GLY A 104 -14.96 -8.01 39.83
N PRO A 105 -14.16 -7.11 40.39
CA PRO A 105 -14.22 -5.67 40.09
C PRO A 105 -13.91 -5.34 38.62
N ARG A 106 -12.87 -5.94 38.03
CA ARG A 106 -12.49 -5.78 36.62
C ARG A 106 -13.60 -6.31 35.70
N ASP A 107 -14.07 -7.53 35.95
CA ASP A 107 -15.04 -8.20 35.09
C ASP A 107 -16.38 -7.49 35.12
N ARG A 108 -16.86 -7.05 36.30
CA ARG A 108 -18.10 -6.24 36.42
C ARG A 108 -17.98 -4.93 35.66
N LEU A 109 -16.80 -4.26 35.70
CA LEU A 109 -16.61 -3.00 34.99
C LEU A 109 -16.60 -3.22 33.48
N LEU A 110 -15.90 -4.27 33.01
CA LEU A 110 -15.84 -4.61 31.59
C LEU A 110 -17.24 -4.97 31.06
N ASP A 111 -17.98 -5.79 31.75
CA ASP A 111 -19.36 -6.16 31.40
C ASP A 111 -20.28 -4.93 31.32
N ALA A 112 -20.22 -4.03 32.32
CA ALA A 112 -21.00 -2.80 32.33
C ALA A 112 -20.67 -1.85 31.17
N ILE A 113 -19.38 -1.81 30.73
CA ILE A 113 -18.97 -1.04 29.53
C ILE A 113 -19.54 -1.73 28.29
N CYS A 114 -19.37 -3.03 28.13
CA CYS A 114 -19.87 -3.77 26.97
C CYS A 114 -21.40 -3.65 26.79
N ARG A 115 -22.15 -3.54 27.89
CA ARG A 115 -23.62 -3.31 27.87
C ARG A 115 -24.00 -1.83 27.69
N GLY A 116 -23.04 -0.92 27.61
CA GLY A 116 -23.31 0.51 27.51
C GLY A 116 -23.86 1.18 28.79
N GLU A 117 -23.82 0.48 29.93
CA GLU A 117 -24.24 0.98 31.23
C GLU A 117 -23.25 1.98 31.81
N ARG A 118 -21.98 1.88 31.42
CA ARG A 118 -20.89 2.76 31.83
C ARG A 118 -20.12 3.30 30.62
N VAL A 119 -19.78 4.58 30.69
CA VAL A 119 -18.81 5.25 29.79
C VAL A 119 -17.56 5.52 30.59
N VAL A 120 -16.45 4.89 30.22
CA VAL A 120 -15.21 4.96 30.98
C VAL A 120 -14.06 5.41 30.06
N GLY A 121 -13.34 6.49 30.46
CA GLY A 121 -12.16 6.95 29.74
C GLY A 121 -10.87 6.33 30.26
N LEU A 122 -9.80 6.36 29.47
CA LEU A 122 -8.45 5.98 29.90
C LEU A 122 -7.62 7.27 30.15
N ALA A 123 -7.22 7.47 31.40
CA ALA A 123 -6.40 8.59 31.84
C ALA A 123 -4.95 8.12 32.05
N TRP A 124 -4.17 8.12 30.98
CA TRP A 124 -2.78 7.61 30.97
C TRP A 124 -1.74 8.70 30.74
N GLN A 125 -2.08 9.73 29.95
CA GLN A 125 -1.14 10.75 29.50
C GLN A 125 -0.87 11.81 30.57
N GLU A 126 0.38 12.19 30.75
CA GLU A 126 0.83 13.12 31.79
C GLU A 126 1.60 14.30 31.21
N THR A 127 2.25 14.11 30.07
CA THR A 127 3.02 15.13 29.36
C THR A 127 2.50 15.34 27.94
N GLU A 128 2.76 16.52 27.39
CA GLU A 128 2.43 16.80 25.99
C GLU A 128 3.31 15.97 25.06
N GLY A 129 2.71 15.41 23.99
CA GLY A 129 3.42 14.60 23.00
C GLY A 129 3.83 13.20 23.45
N GLN A 130 3.43 12.76 24.66
CA GLN A 130 3.72 11.43 25.17
C GLN A 130 3.14 10.35 24.24
N LEU A 131 3.97 9.40 23.80
CA LEU A 131 3.57 8.33 22.89
C LEU A 131 3.42 6.97 23.58
N GLU A 132 4.10 6.74 24.69
CA GLU A 132 4.11 5.47 25.42
C GLU A 132 3.85 5.69 26.91
N ALA A 133 3.25 4.68 27.55
CA ALA A 133 3.10 4.70 28.99
C ALA A 133 4.48 4.61 29.65
N GLY A 134 4.76 5.47 30.62
CA GLY A 134 6.03 5.45 31.34
C GLY A 134 7.22 6.12 30.63
N GLU A 135 7.02 6.87 29.54
CA GLU A 135 8.08 7.72 28.94
C GLU A 135 8.63 8.79 29.91
N ALA A 136 7.88 9.18 30.92
CA ALA A 136 8.33 10.09 31.95
C ALA A 136 9.08 9.33 33.05
N ALA A 137 10.37 9.14 32.87
CA ALA A 137 11.34 8.67 33.90
C ALA A 137 11.00 7.34 34.62
N GLY A 138 10.21 6.46 33.99
CA GLY A 138 9.90 5.13 34.55
C GLY A 138 8.86 5.10 35.66
N ALA A 139 8.20 6.20 35.92
CA ALA A 139 7.12 6.35 36.89
C ALA A 139 5.96 7.16 36.32
N PHE A 140 4.73 6.85 36.71
CA PHE A 140 3.59 7.73 36.40
C PHE A 140 3.60 8.99 37.27
N GLY A 141 3.17 10.13 36.70
CA GLY A 141 3.05 11.39 37.44
C GLY A 141 1.97 11.38 38.51
N VAL A 142 1.02 10.43 38.46
CA VAL A 142 0.08 10.17 39.53
C VAL A 142 0.68 9.17 40.50
N THR A 143 0.77 9.55 41.77
CA THR A 143 1.26 8.71 42.88
C THR A 143 0.10 8.11 43.65
N VAL A 144 0.31 6.91 44.20
CA VAL A 144 -0.63 6.24 45.10
C VAL A 144 0.04 5.84 46.42
N THR A 145 -0.66 6.12 47.53
CA THR A 145 -0.24 5.67 48.89
C THR A 145 -1.36 4.84 49.48
N ALA A 146 -1.03 3.66 50.02
CA ALA A 146 -1.99 2.84 50.77
C ALA A 146 -2.10 3.34 52.21
N ARG A 147 -3.32 3.63 52.69
CA ARG A 147 -3.58 4.08 54.08
C ARG A 147 -4.85 3.40 54.60
N GLU A 148 -4.75 2.71 55.75
CA GLU A 148 -5.89 2.18 56.50
C GLU A 148 -6.92 1.41 55.65
N GLY A 149 -6.47 0.61 54.68
CA GLY A 149 -7.35 -0.14 53.81
C GLY A 149 -7.95 0.64 52.61
N ALA A 150 -7.47 1.87 52.38
CA ALA A 150 -7.82 2.70 51.24
C ALA A 150 -6.59 3.12 50.44
N TYR A 151 -6.81 3.68 49.24
CA TYR A 151 -5.76 4.24 48.40
C TYR A 151 -5.93 5.74 48.27
N VAL A 152 -4.87 6.51 48.42
CA VAL A 152 -4.84 7.97 48.29
C VAL A 152 -4.02 8.30 47.03
N LEU A 153 -4.66 8.94 46.04
CA LEU A 153 -4.05 9.35 44.78
C LEU A 153 -3.74 10.85 44.78
N ASN A 154 -2.59 11.23 44.22
CA ASN A 154 -2.18 12.62 43.98
C ASN A 154 -1.47 12.74 42.64
N GLY A 155 -1.71 13.84 41.90
CA GLY A 155 -1.06 14.16 40.63
C GLY A 155 -2.03 14.68 39.58
N GLU A 156 -1.63 14.59 38.32
CA GLU A 156 -2.49 15.04 37.20
C GLU A 156 -2.43 14.11 36.01
N LYS A 157 -3.51 14.11 35.22
CA LYS A 157 -3.61 13.47 33.90
C LYS A 157 -4.10 14.45 32.87
N ARG A 158 -3.52 14.39 31.67
CA ARG A 158 -3.78 15.34 30.59
C ARG A 158 -4.45 14.67 29.40
N HIS A 159 -5.15 15.47 28.59
CA HIS A 159 -5.77 15.02 27.33
C HIS A 159 -6.59 13.73 27.42
N VAL A 160 -7.38 13.63 28.50
CA VAL A 160 -8.27 12.47 28.71
C VAL A 160 -9.48 12.57 27.81
N ILE A 161 -9.73 11.52 27.04
CA ILE A 161 -10.83 11.41 26.10
C ILE A 161 -11.52 10.05 26.29
N PRO A 162 -12.85 10.03 26.46
CA PRO A 162 -13.76 11.17 26.56
C PRO A 162 -13.53 11.96 27.85
N GLY A 163 -13.88 13.28 27.79
CA GLY A 163 -13.64 14.20 28.89
C GLY A 163 -14.66 14.10 30.02
N ALA A 164 -15.60 15.07 30.11
CA ALA A 164 -16.47 15.24 31.28
C ALA A 164 -17.74 14.36 31.30
N ALA A 165 -18.20 13.80 30.21
CA ALA A 165 -19.46 13.05 30.13
C ALA A 165 -19.28 11.54 30.40
N VAL A 166 -18.50 11.18 31.44
CA VAL A 166 -18.14 9.79 31.79
C VAL A 166 -18.60 9.41 33.18
N ASP A 167 -18.68 8.11 33.46
CA ASP A 167 -18.94 7.55 34.79
C ASP A 167 -17.67 7.43 35.62
N GLY A 168 -16.49 7.52 34.98
CA GLY A 168 -15.20 7.46 35.63
C GLY A 168 -14.06 7.22 34.62
N TRP A 169 -12.88 7.00 35.15
CA TRP A 169 -11.67 6.81 34.38
C TRP A 169 -10.85 5.62 34.88
N LEU A 170 -10.25 4.87 33.95
CA LEU A 170 -9.12 3.99 34.24
C LEU A 170 -7.88 4.88 34.38
N ILE A 171 -7.26 4.87 35.53
CA ILE A 171 -6.11 5.74 35.85
C ILE A 171 -4.89 4.93 36.25
N THR A 172 -3.76 5.24 35.65
CA THR A 172 -2.47 4.67 36.03
C THR A 172 -1.82 5.49 37.14
N ALA A 173 -1.26 4.83 38.15
CA ALA A 173 -0.57 5.46 39.28
C ALA A 173 0.62 4.64 39.75
N ASP A 174 1.64 5.29 40.27
CA ASP A 174 2.82 4.66 40.85
C ASP A 174 2.83 4.79 42.38
N GLY A 175 3.24 3.68 43.04
CA GLY A 175 3.43 3.61 44.46
C GLY A 175 4.61 2.74 44.89
N GLU A 176 4.81 2.53 46.18
CA GLU A 176 5.90 1.69 46.68
C GLU A 176 5.90 0.27 46.12
N ALA A 177 4.71 -0.24 45.72
CA ALA A 177 4.57 -1.57 45.12
C ALA A 177 4.67 -1.56 43.58
N GLY A 178 5.10 -0.48 42.97
CA GLY A 178 5.20 -0.27 41.53
C GLY A 178 3.93 0.29 40.90
N SER A 179 3.83 0.21 39.56
CA SER A 179 2.72 0.74 38.76
C SER A 179 1.44 -0.04 38.97
N ALA A 180 0.33 0.67 39.12
CA ALA A 180 -0.98 0.08 39.36
C ALA A 180 -2.06 0.77 38.47
N LEU A 181 -3.16 0.05 38.23
CA LEU A 181 -4.32 0.57 37.52
C LEU A 181 -5.51 0.64 38.48
N PHE A 182 -6.16 1.77 38.52
CA PHE A 182 -7.36 2.02 39.33
C PHE A 182 -8.55 2.42 38.46
N TYR A 183 -9.76 2.14 38.92
CA TYR A 183 -10.96 2.81 38.49
C TYR A 183 -11.25 4.02 39.39
N LEU A 184 -11.27 5.20 38.81
CA LEU A 184 -11.57 6.47 39.47
C LEU A 184 -12.99 6.89 39.08
N PRO A 185 -14.01 6.76 39.97
CA PRO A 185 -15.37 7.19 39.69
C PRO A 185 -15.44 8.72 39.47
N ALA A 186 -16.29 9.17 38.55
CA ALA A 186 -16.59 10.58 38.40
C ALA A 186 -17.23 11.15 39.68
N GLY A 187 -16.84 12.36 40.06
CA GLY A 187 -17.33 13.01 41.28
C GLY A 187 -16.60 12.54 42.56
N THR A 188 -15.53 11.75 42.46
CA THR A 188 -14.68 11.41 43.64
C THR A 188 -14.14 12.72 44.27
N PRO A 189 -14.31 12.94 45.61
CA PRO A 189 -13.74 14.07 46.30
C PRO A 189 -12.21 14.15 46.10
N GLY A 190 -11.71 15.37 45.88
CA GLY A 190 -10.29 15.60 45.60
C GLY A 190 -9.93 15.47 44.11
N VAL A 191 -10.90 15.28 43.21
CA VAL A 191 -10.71 15.27 41.74
C VAL A 191 -11.34 16.49 41.12
N THR A 192 -10.52 17.35 40.51
CA THR A 192 -10.98 18.48 39.72
C THR A 192 -10.87 18.19 38.23
N VAL A 193 -11.98 18.33 37.50
CA VAL A 193 -12.07 18.10 36.05
C VAL A 193 -12.02 19.42 35.32
N HIS A 194 -10.92 19.68 34.60
CA HIS A 194 -10.79 20.87 33.74
C HIS A 194 -11.19 20.48 32.31
N ALA A 195 -12.48 20.66 32.01
CA ALA A 195 -13.04 20.34 30.69
C ALA A 195 -12.63 21.38 29.64
N HIS A 196 -12.40 20.94 28.42
CA HIS A 196 -12.22 21.79 27.24
C HIS A 196 -12.78 21.12 25.99
N GLU A 197 -13.10 21.92 25.00
CA GLU A 197 -13.55 21.42 23.69
C GLU A 197 -12.39 21.31 22.73
N ARG A 198 -12.48 20.30 21.85
CA ARG A 198 -11.55 20.09 20.74
C ARG A 198 -12.06 20.77 19.47
N ALA A 199 -11.26 20.77 18.42
CA ALA A 199 -11.58 21.42 17.14
C ALA A 199 -12.93 20.99 16.54
N ASP A 200 -13.36 19.76 16.80
CA ASP A 200 -14.61 19.17 16.31
C ASP A 200 -15.79 19.28 17.29
N GLY A 201 -15.61 20.04 18.39
CA GLY A 201 -16.62 20.21 19.43
C GLY A 201 -16.71 19.08 20.44
N SER A 202 -15.95 17.99 20.28
CA SER A 202 -15.99 16.88 21.21
C SER A 202 -15.22 17.18 22.50
N PRO A 203 -15.68 16.66 23.67
CA PRO A 203 -15.12 17.00 24.96
C PRO A 203 -13.83 16.26 25.26
N ALA A 204 -12.86 16.96 25.87
CA ALA A 204 -11.69 16.42 26.53
C ALA A 204 -11.52 17.04 27.90
N CYS A 205 -10.65 16.49 28.76
CA CYS A 205 -10.35 17.11 30.04
C CYS A 205 -8.90 16.88 30.49
N HIS A 206 -8.48 17.69 31.47
CA HIS A 206 -7.39 17.40 32.36
C HIS A 206 -7.95 17.05 33.74
N LEU A 207 -7.33 16.10 34.41
CA LEU A 207 -7.67 15.71 35.78
C LEU A 207 -6.58 16.19 36.73
N ALA A 208 -6.94 17.04 37.68
CA ALA A 208 -6.09 17.36 38.83
C ALA A 208 -6.60 16.56 40.04
N ILE A 209 -5.71 15.85 40.71
CA ILE A 209 -6.03 14.92 41.77
C ILE A 209 -5.25 15.28 43.02
N GLU A 210 -6.00 15.66 44.06
CA GLU A 210 -5.48 16.12 45.34
C GLU A 210 -6.07 15.27 46.46
N SER A 211 -5.28 14.31 46.97
CA SER A 211 -5.70 13.41 48.05
C SER A 211 -7.03 12.68 47.80
N ALA A 212 -7.24 12.24 46.56
CA ALA A 212 -8.43 11.45 46.21
C ALA A 212 -8.37 10.06 46.86
N VAL A 213 -9.41 9.75 47.67
CA VAL A 213 -9.46 8.49 48.44
C VAL A 213 -10.30 7.46 47.69
N LEU A 214 -9.71 6.29 47.40
CA LEU A 214 -10.36 5.17 46.73
C LEU A 214 -10.46 3.96 47.66
N THR A 215 -11.57 3.23 47.51
CA THR A 215 -11.77 1.94 48.20
C THR A 215 -10.87 0.86 47.64
N PRO A 216 -10.64 -0.24 48.37
CA PRO A 216 -9.82 -1.36 47.88
C PRO A 216 -10.29 -1.94 46.54
N ASP A 217 -11.59 -1.98 46.28
CA ASP A 217 -12.18 -2.50 45.04
C ASP A 217 -11.88 -1.63 43.79
N ALA A 218 -11.38 -0.42 43.99
CA ALA A 218 -10.97 0.45 42.91
C ALA A 218 -9.66 -0.01 42.25
N LEU A 219 -8.83 -0.81 42.94
CA LEU A 219 -7.60 -1.37 42.40
C LEU A 219 -7.91 -2.52 41.44
N LEU A 220 -7.55 -2.37 40.18
CA LEU A 220 -7.82 -3.35 39.12
C LEU A 220 -6.61 -4.23 38.81
N ALA A 221 -5.40 -3.66 38.76
CA ALA A 221 -4.18 -4.39 38.43
C ALA A 221 -2.92 -3.79 39.12
N ARG A 222 -1.89 -4.66 39.39
CA ARG A 222 -0.57 -4.30 39.91
C ARG A 222 0.58 -4.78 39.05
N ALA A 223 0.35 -5.67 38.09
CA ALA A 223 1.40 -6.22 37.24
C ALA A 223 1.04 -6.05 35.76
N GLY A 224 2.06 -5.82 34.94
CA GLY A 224 1.90 -5.70 33.49
C GLY A 224 1.08 -4.46 33.03
N VAL A 225 0.90 -3.47 33.91
CA VAL A 225 0.05 -2.29 33.63
C VAL A 225 0.60 -1.48 32.46
N LEU A 226 1.91 -1.23 32.42
CA LEU A 226 2.56 -0.47 31.33
C LEU A 226 2.34 -1.13 29.96
N ASP A 227 2.63 -2.42 29.87
CA ASP A 227 2.50 -3.18 28.62
C ASP A 227 1.03 -3.24 28.15
N ALA A 228 0.09 -3.40 29.08
CA ALA A 228 -1.34 -3.43 28.76
C ALA A 228 -1.86 -2.07 28.29
N VAL A 229 -1.39 -0.97 28.89
CA VAL A 229 -1.72 0.40 28.47
C VAL A 229 -1.13 0.67 27.10
N ASP A 230 0.14 0.34 26.85
CA ASP A 230 0.78 0.51 25.54
C ASP A 230 0.06 -0.31 24.45
N GLU A 231 -0.37 -1.52 24.78
CA GLU A 231 -1.15 -2.34 23.86
C GLU A 231 -2.51 -1.71 23.55
N ALA A 232 -3.22 -1.23 24.55
CA ALA A 232 -4.50 -0.54 24.35
C ALA A 232 -4.35 0.71 23.49
N ILE A 233 -3.28 1.50 23.71
CA ILE A 233 -2.96 2.70 22.93
C ILE A 233 -2.63 2.34 21.47
N ASP A 234 -1.87 1.27 21.21
CA ASP A 234 -1.54 0.85 19.85
C ASP A 234 -2.79 0.42 19.09
N TYR A 235 -3.71 -0.36 19.71
CA TYR A 235 -5.02 -0.66 19.10
C TYR A 235 -5.88 0.59 18.94
N GLY A 236 -5.84 1.50 19.90
CA GLY A 236 -6.49 2.80 19.79
C GLY A 236 -6.02 3.59 18.56
N ARG A 237 -4.71 3.60 18.27
CA ARG A 237 -4.11 4.22 17.06
C ARG A 237 -4.58 3.59 15.77
N LEU A 238 -4.63 2.26 15.73
CA LEU A 238 -5.11 1.51 14.56
C LEU A 238 -6.60 1.81 14.31
N MET A 239 -7.41 1.76 15.35
CA MET A 239 -8.85 1.99 15.25
C MET A 239 -9.19 3.46 14.93
N GLN A 240 -8.47 4.40 15.48
CA GLN A 240 -8.56 5.81 15.11
C GLN A 240 -8.14 6.06 13.65
N SER A 241 -7.19 5.27 13.14
CA SER A 241 -6.79 5.33 11.75
C SER A 241 -7.89 4.83 10.81
N ALA A 242 -8.67 3.83 11.22
CA ALA A 242 -9.87 3.40 10.49
C ALA A 242 -10.90 4.55 10.41
N GLU A 243 -11.14 5.25 11.51
CA GLU A 243 -12.03 6.42 11.53
C GLU A 243 -11.54 7.54 10.61
N LEU A 244 -10.23 7.83 10.59
CA LEU A 244 -9.62 8.80 9.67
C LEU A 244 -9.73 8.39 8.20
N VAL A 245 -9.60 7.10 7.87
CA VAL A 245 -9.84 6.57 6.51
C VAL A 245 -11.30 6.78 6.12
N GLY A 246 -12.25 6.52 7.02
CA GLY A 246 -13.68 6.76 6.81
C GLY A 246 -13.97 8.22 6.50
N ILE A 247 -13.43 9.14 7.29
CA ILE A 247 -13.50 10.60 7.07
C ILE A 247 -12.99 10.95 5.67
N ALA A 248 -11.78 10.49 5.33
CA ALA A 248 -11.13 10.80 4.07
C ALA A 248 -11.92 10.27 2.85
N ARG A 249 -12.42 9.03 2.93
CA ARG A 249 -13.28 8.46 1.87
C ARG A 249 -14.57 9.23 1.66
N GLN A 250 -15.18 9.72 2.75
CA GLN A 250 -16.41 10.49 2.63
C GLN A 250 -16.18 11.85 1.99
N VAL A 251 -15.18 12.60 2.41
CA VAL A 251 -14.91 13.91 1.80
C VAL A 251 -14.48 13.82 0.34
N LEU A 252 -13.83 12.72 -0.06
CA LEU A 252 -13.55 12.45 -1.47
C LEU A 252 -14.84 12.20 -2.25
N ALA A 253 -15.76 11.38 -1.73
CA ALA A 253 -17.05 11.11 -2.35
C ALA A 253 -17.89 12.39 -2.49
N ASP A 254 -17.96 13.21 -1.44
CA ASP A 254 -18.66 14.50 -1.45
C ASP A 254 -18.03 15.47 -2.47
N SER A 255 -16.69 15.48 -2.58
CA SER A 255 -15.97 16.29 -3.56
C SER A 255 -16.23 15.85 -4.99
N VAL A 256 -16.26 14.55 -5.26
CA VAL A 256 -16.62 13.98 -6.58
C VAL A 256 -18.03 14.40 -6.96
N ALA A 257 -19.00 14.25 -6.06
CA ALA A 257 -20.39 14.64 -6.29
C ALA A 257 -20.51 16.14 -6.58
N TYR A 258 -19.82 16.97 -5.80
CA TYR A 258 -19.81 18.42 -6.01
C TYR A 258 -19.19 18.83 -7.33
N LEU A 259 -18.02 18.28 -7.69
CA LEU A 259 -17.34 18.60 -8.95
C LEU A 259 -18.15 18.19 -10.18
N ASN A 260 -18.91 17.09 -10.10
CA ASN A 260 -19.75 16.61 -11.19
C ASN A 260 -21.02 17.49 -11.39
N THR A 261 -21.50 18.14 -10.34
CA THR A 261 -22.70 18.98 -10.38
C THR A 261 -22.41 20.46 -10.61
N ARG A 262 -21.34 20.99 -10.00
CA ARG A 262 -21.00 22.42 -10.09
C ARG A 262 -20.38 22.77 -11.43
N SER A 263 -21.00 23.70 -12.15
CA SER A 263 -20.48 24.22 -13.42
C SER A 263 -19.93 25.62 -13.29
N GLN A 264 -18.76 25.87 -13.87
CA GLN A 264 -18.13 27.18 -14.06
C GLN A 264 -17.37 27.18 -15.39
N PHE A 265 -17.16 28.33 -15.99
CA PHE A 265 -16.52 28.47 -17.32
C PHE A 265 -17.23 27.61 -18.40
N GLY A 266 -18.55 27.47 -18.30
CA GLY A 266 -19.39 26.79 -19.28
C GLY A 266 -19.35 25.23 -19.23
N ARG A 267 -18.72 24.64 -18.22
CA ARG A 267 -18.59 23.18 -18.07
C ARG A 267 -18.53 22.74 -16.61
N PRO A 268 -18.80 21.45 -16.29
CA PRO A 268 -18.63 20.92 -14.94
C PRO A 268 -17.20 21.07 -14.44
N LEU A 269 -17.03 21.32 -13.13
CA LEU A 269 -15.69 21.40 -12.52
C LEU A 269 -14.91 20.10 -12.67
N SER A 270 -15.59 18.97 -12.70
CA SER A 270 -14.99 17.65 -12.91
C SER A 270 -14.28 17.49 -14.25
N SER A 271 -14.54 18.35 -15.26
CA SER A 271 -13.88 18.33 -16.55
C SER A 271 -12.48 18.96 -16.56
N PHE A 272 -12.07 19.63 -15.46
CA PHE A 272 -10.76 20.27 -15.39
C PHE A 272 -9.71 19.27 -14.88
N GLN A 273 -8.76 18.87 -15.74
CA GLN A 273 -7.72 17.87 -15.43
C GLN A 273 -6.91 18.23 -14.17
N ALA A 274 -6.61 19.50 -13.95
CA ALA A 274 -5.89 19.93 -12.74
C ALA A 274 -6.63 19.58 -11.44
N LEU A 275 -7.97 19.62 -11.44
CA LEU A 275 -8.78 19.21 -10.30
C LEU A 275 -8.87 17.69 -10.20
N GLN A 276 -9.00 16.99 -11.34
CA GLN A 276 -9.02 15.53 -11.41
C GLN A 276 -7.74 14.95 -10.80
N HIS A 277 -6.56 15.44 -11.21
CA HIS A 277 -5.27 14.92 -10.74
C HIS A 277 -5.09 15.15 -9.24
N ARG A 278 -5.43 16.33 -8.73
CA ARG A 278 -5.38 16.61 -7.28
C ARG A 278 -6.27 15.67 -6.47
N LEU A 279 -7.46 15.34 -7.00
CA LEU A 279 -8.38 14.43 -6.33
C LEU A 279 -7.86 12.99 -6.36
N VAL A 280 -7.23 12.57 -7.46
CA VAL A 280 -6.58 11.26 -7.57
C VAL A 280 -5.39 11.14 -6.60
N ASP A 281 -4.58 12.19 -6.46
CA ASP A 281 -3.47 12.20 -5.50
C ASP A 281 -3.97 12.06 -4.06
N ALA A 282 -5.06 12.73 -3.71
CA ALA A 282 -5.69 12.57 -2.40
C ALA A 282 -6.28 11.15 -2.23
N ALA A 283 -6.96 10.61 -3.24
CA ALA A 283 -7.47 9.24 -3.22
C ALA A 283 -6.35 8.21 -3.03
N MET A 284 -5.21 8.41 -3.68
CA MET A 284 -4.02 7.57 -3.51
C MET A 284 -3.55 7.55 -2.05
N GLN A 285 -3.47 8.70 -1.36
CA GLN A 285 -3.09 8.75 0.06
C GLN A 285 -4.10 7.99 0.94
N VAL A 286 -5.38 8.07 0.63
CA VAL A 286 -6.44 7.36 1.36
C VAL A 286 -6.33 5.85 1.17
N GLU A 287 -6.11 5.38 -0.07
CA GLU A 287 -5.94 3.95 -0.35
C GLU A 287 -4.63 3.41 0.25
N LEU A 288 -3.54 4.19 0.29
CA LEU A 288 -2.33 3.83 1.02
C LEU A 288 -2.60 3.65 2.52
N ALA A 289 -3.39 4.54 3.14
CA ALA A 289 -3.75 4.43 4.55
C ALA A 289 -4.62 3.19 4.83
N ALA A 290 -5.61 2.93 3.99
CA ALA A 290 -6.49 1.77 4.11
C ALA A 290 -5.72 0.45 3.96
N ASN A 291 -4.87 0.33 2.93
CA ASN A 291 -4.05 -0.86 2.70
C ASN A 291 -3.00 -1.06 3.80
N SER A 292 -2.41 0.04 4.32
CA SER A 292 -1.49 0.00 5.45
C SER A 292 -2.17 -0.51 6.72
N LEU A 293 -3.42 -0.11 6.99
CA LEU A 293 -4.21 -0.60 8.12
C LEU A 293 -4.50 -2.10 7.98
N LEU A 294 -4.96 -2.54 6.81
CA LEU A 294 -5.25 -3.95 6.56
C LEU A 294 -3.99 -4.82 6.73
N ASP A 295 -2.87 -4.40 6.14
CA ASP A 295 -1.58 -5.09 6.26
C ASP A 295 -1.10 -5.18 7.72
N ALA A 296 -1.25 -4.09 8.48
CA ALA A 296 -0.90 -4.03 9.90
C ALA A 296 -1.76 -5.00 10.75
N LEU A 297 -3.08 -5.00 10.54
CA LEU A 297 -3.99 -5.90 11.26
C LEU A 297 -3.70 -7.36 10.94
N ASN A 298 -3.40 -7.70 9.68
CA ASN A 298 -2.99 -9.04 9.27
C ASN A 298 -1.66 -9.46 9.93
N ALA A 299 -0.68 -8.58 9.94
CA ALA A 299 0.64 -8.86 10.55
C ALA A 299 0.53 -9.07 12.07
N ILE A 300 -0.24 -8.23 12.77
CA ILE A 300 -0.48 -8.35 14.22
C ILE A 300 -1.25 -9.64 14.52
N ALA A 301 -2.25 -10.00 13.72
CA ALA A 301 -3.00 -11.24 13.89
C ALA A 301 -2.13 -12.49 13.67
N ALA A 302 -1.14 -12.42 12.78
CA ALA A 302 -0.17 -13.50 12.53
C ALA A 302 0.85 -13.68 13.66
N ALA A 303 1.21 -12.59 14.37
CA ALA A 303 2.20 -12.59 15.45
C ALA A 303 1.73 -11.73 16.66
N PRO A 304 0.67 -12.14 17.38
CA PRO A 304 0.03 -11.29 18.39
C PRO A 304 0.92 -10.98 19.61
N GLY A 305 1.99 -11.76 19.83
CA GLY A 305 2.95 -11.55 20.93
C GLY A 305 4.10 -10.58 20.61
N ASP A 306 4.26 -10.17 19.35
CA ASP A 306 5.35 -9.26 18.97
C ASP A 306 4.98 -7.80 19.24
N ALA A 307 5.27 -7.32 20.44
CA ALA A 307 4.98 -5.96 20.86
C ALA A 307 5.74 -4.91 20.02
N LYS A 308 6.99 -5.19 19.60
CA LYS A 308 7.78 -4.27 18.77
C LYS A 308 7.18 -4.12 17.38
N ALA A 309 6.81 -5.23 16.75
CA ALA A 309 6.15 -5.22 15.45
C ALA A 309 4.79 -4.50 15.52
N ARG A 310 3.98 -4.73 16.58
CA ARG A 310 2.71 -4.03 16.81
C ARG A 310 2.92 -2.52 16.93
N LYS A 311 3.87 -2.07 17.76
CA LYS A 311 4.21 -0.65 17.94
C LYS A 311 4.63 0.02 16.62
N ALA A 312 5.47 -0.65 15.83
CA ALA A 312 5.90 -0.17 14.52
C ALA A 312 4.71 -0.08 13.54
N ALA A 313 3.89 -1.12 13.47
CA ALA A 313 2.71 -1.17 12.60
C ALA A 313 1.69 -0.07 12.95
N ALA A 314 1.35 0.09 14.24
CA ALA A 314 0.45 1.14 14.70
C ALA A 314 0.97 2.55 14.34
N SER A 315 2.28 2.77 14.46
CA SER A 315 2.90 4.06 14.10
C SER A 315 2.89 4.31 12.60
N ARG A 316 3.18 3.30 11.77
CA ARG A 316 3.10 3.40 10.31
C ARG A 316 1.70 3.82 9.88
N VAL A 317 0.70 3.08 10.33
CA VAL A 317 -0.70 3.31 9.97
C VAL A 317 -1.17 4.69 10.42
N LYS A 318 -0.90 5.05 11.68
CA LYS A 318 -1.31 6.35 12.24
C LYS A 318 -0.65 7.52 11.51
N ALA A 319 0.64 7.42 11.16
CA ALA A 319 1.34 8.45 10.39
C ALA A 319 0.67 8.68 9.02
N ARG A 320 0.35 7.59 8.30
CA ARG A 320 -0.29 7.66 6.98
C ARG A 320 -1.74 8.14 7.07
N ALA A 321 -2.55 7.58 7.96
CA ALA A 321 -3.96 7.92 8.08
C ALA A 321 -4.19 9.36 8.55
N ALA A 322 -3.40 9.85 9.50
CA ALA A 322 -3.47 11.24 9.95
C ALA A 322 -3.16 12.23 8.81
N ARG A 323 -2.13 11.94 8.02
CA ARG A 323 -1.80 12.74 6.83
C ARG A 323 -2.93 12.68 5.79
N ALA A 324 -3.38 11.48 5.42
CA ALA A 324 -4.43 11.29 4.42
C ALA A 324 -5.75 11.98 4.81
N GLY A 325 -6.18 11.84 6.07
CA GLY A 325 -7.41 12.45 6.58
C GLY A 325 -7.37 13.99 6.52
N ILE A 326 -6.27 14.59 6.97
CA ILE A 326 -6.10 16.05 6.97
C ILE A 326 -5.96 16.58 5.53
N GLU A 327 -5.13 15.97 4.68
CA GLU A 327 -4.90 16.44 3.32
C GLU A 327 -6.16 16.29 2.44
N ALA A 328 -6.89 15.17 2.53
CA ALA A 328 -8.13 14.96 1.80
C ALA A 328 -9.21 15.98 2.23
N SER A 329 -9.38 16.19 3.54
CA SER A 329 -10.37 17.14 4.05
C SER A 329 -10.03 18.59 3.70
N ARG A 330 -8.74 18.97 3.76
CA ARG A 330 -8.27 20.28 3.31
C ARG A 330 -8.49 20.48 1.81
N LEU A 331 -8.23 19.46 1.00
CA LEU A 331 -8.50 19.50 -0.43
C LEU A 331 -10.00 19.64 -0.71
N ALA A 332 -10.85 18.94 0.04
CA ALA A 332 -12.30 19.06 -0.09
C ALA A 332 -12.79 20.49 0.13
N ILE A 333 -12.29 21.19 1.17
CA ILE A 333 -12.57 22.63 1.38
C ILE A 333 -12.18 23.44 0.13
N GLN A 334 -10.99 23.23 -0.40
CA GLN A 334 -10.52 23.95 -1.60
C GLN A 334 -11.40 23.68 -2.82
N LEU A 335 -11.83 22.42 -3.04
CA LEU A 335 -12.64 22.04 -4.19
C LEU A 335 -14.08 22.57 -4.12
N HIS A 336 -14.63 22.71 -2.91
CA HIS A 336 -15.96 23.32 -2.72
C HIS A 336 -15.91 24.85 -2.81
N GLY A 337 -14.73 25.48 -2.73
CA GLY A 337 -14.58 26.94 -2.75
C GLY A 337 -15.08 27.59 -1.46
N ALA A 338 -15.63 28.79 -1.56
CA ALA A 338 -16.02 29.58 -0.39
C ALA A 338 -17.00 28.86 0.55
N ILE A 339 -17.95 28.11 0.03
CA ILE A 339 -18.92 27.36 0.84
C ILE A 339 -18.24 26.29 1.70
N GLY A 340 -17.17 25.66 1.21
CA GLY A 340 -16.40 24.66 1.96
C GLY A 340 -15.69 25.22 3.21
N TYR A 341 -15.52 26.55 3.28
CA TYR A 341 -14.92 27.23 4.43
C TYR A 341 -15.97 27.63 5.50
N THR A 342 -17.24 27.37 5.24
CA THR A 342 -18.34 27.70 6.15
C THR A 342 -18.82 26.48 6.93
N ASP A 343 -19.50 26.71 8.06
CA ASP A 343 -20.10 25.63 8.84
C ASP A 343 -21.38 25.06 8.20
N GLU A 344 -21.90 25.72 7.18
CA GLU A 344 -23.04 25.24 6.39
C GLU A 344 -22.68 24.05 5.49
N CYS A 345 -21.39 23.88 5.18
CA CYS A 345 -20.89 22.77 4.38
C CYS A 345 -20.25 21.69 5.26
N ASP A 346 -20.68 20.43 5.07
CA ASP A 346 -20.21 19.30 5.88
C ASP A 346 -18.70 19.07 5.80
N VAL A 347 -18.02 19.45 4.71
CA VAL A 347 -16.57 19.27 4.59
C VAL A 347 -15.78 20.00 5.68
N SER A 348 -16.31 21.11 6.23
CA SER A 348 -15.70 21.80 7.35
C SER A 348 -15.72 20.99 8.65
N LEU A 349 -16.80 20.22 8.88
CA LEU A 349 -16.93 19.31 10.02
C LEU A 349 -15.92 18.18 9.95
N TYR A 350 -15.79 17.54 8.78
CA TYR A 350 -14.81 16.47 8.53
C TYR A 350 -13.37 16.95 8.75
N PHE A 351 -13.06 18.18 8.29
CA PHE A 351 -11.72 18.74 8.48
C PHE A 351 -11.39 18.94 9.96
N ARG A 352 -12.34 19.47 10.75
CA ARG A 352 -12.15 19.64 12.19
C ARG A 352 -11.95 18.30 12.90
N SER A 353 -12.72 17.28 12.52
CA SER A 353 -12.54 15.91 13.04
C SER A 353 -11.20 15.32 12.65
N ALA A 354 -10.77 15.47 11.39
CA ALA A 354 -9.48 14.98 10.92
C ALA A 354 -8.30 15.65 11.65
N LEU A 355 -8.39 16.97 11.94
CA LEU A 355 -7.37 17.69 12.72
C LEU A 355 -7.25 17.12 14.14
N HIS A 356 -8.39 16.94 14.81
CA HIS A 356 -8.41 16.39 16.15
C HIS A 356 -7.88 14.96 16.20
N LEU A 357 -8.45 14.05 15.39
CA LEU A 357 -8.03 12.66 15.34
C LEU A 357 -6.59 12.50 14.84
N GLY A 358 -6.14 13.38 13.95
CA GLY A 358 -4.75 13.42 13.49
C GLY A 358 -3.74 13.78 14.58
N ALA A 359 -4.14 14.53 15.59
CA ALA A 359 -3.29 14.94 16.71
C ALA A 359 -3.36 14.00 17.92
N TRP A 360 -4.54 13.47 18.24
CA TRP A 360 -4.75 12.60 19.40
C TRP A 360 -4.03 11.27 19.26
N LEU A 361 -3.45 10.73 20.33
CA LEU A 361 -2.59 9.55 20.40
C LEU A 361 -1.28 9.68 19.57
N GLY A 362 -0.87 10.91 19.26
CA GLY A 362 0.32 11.23 18.48
C GLY A 362 0.01 11.71 17.06
N ASN A 363 0.74 12.72 16.59
CA ASN A 363 0.59 13.28 15.24
C ASN A 363 1.39 12.50 14.19
N ALA A 364 1.19 12.82 12.92
CA ALA A 364 1.83 12.12 11.79
C ALA A 364 3.36 12.17 11.86
N THR A 365 3.97 13.29 12.28
CA THR A 365 5.42 13.44 12.38
C THR A 365 5.99 12.57 13.51
N ALA A 366 5.39 12.64 14.70
CA ALA A 366 5.82 11.83 15.84
C ALA A 366 5.75 10.32 15.52
N HIS A 367 4.68 9.89 14.85
CA HIS A 367 4.54 8.48 14.44
C HIS A 367 5.47 8.08 13.32
N ARG A 368 5.77 8.96 12.36
CA ARG A 368 6.79 8.70 11.34
C ARG A 368 8.16 8.47 11.99
N GLN A 369 8.55 9.33 12.93
CA GLN A 369 9.81 9.20 13.66
C GLN A 369 9.84 7.94 14.51
N ARG A 370 8.77 7.65 15.25
CA ARG A 370 8.64 6.41 16.04
C ARG A 370 8.71 5.16 15.16
N TYR A 371 8.06 5.17 13.99
CA TYR A 371 8.17 4.08 13.01
C TYR A 371 9.61 3.92 12.52
N GLY A 372 10.29 5.02 12.20
CA GLY A 372 11.69 5.01 11.78
C GLY A 372 12.63 4.35 12.80
N ALA A 373 12.36 4.55 14.11
CA ALA A 373 13.14 3.96 15.19
C ALA A 373 12.79 2.48 15.46
N LEU A 374 11.54 2.07 15.26
CA LEU A 374 11.05 0.73 15.63
C LEU A 374 11.10 -0.27 14.47
N ALA A 375 10.92 0.21 13.22
CA ALA A 375 10.88 -0.69 12.07
C ALA A 375 12.21 -1.45 11.91
N PRO A 376 12.17 -2.72 11.51
CA PRO A 376 13.39 -3.47 11.25
C PRO A 376 14.14 -2.83 10.08
N ASP A 377 15.45 -2.84 10.13
CA ASP A 377 16.26 -2.46 8.99
C ASP A 377 15.92 -3.35 7.79
N PRO A 378 16.01 -2.83 6.54
CA PRO A 378 15.86 -3.68 5.38
C PRO A 378 16.79 -4.88 5.51
N ALA A 379 16.24 -6.08 5.28
CA ALA A 379 17.07 -7.28 5.25
C ALA A 379 18.25 -7.04 4.29
N PRO A 380 19.47 -7.41 4.64
CA PRO A 380 20.56 -7.40 3.67
C PRO A 380 20.11 -8.17 2.42
N PRO A 381 20.64 -7.87 1.23
CA PRO A 381 20.48 -8.74 0.08
C PRO A 381 20.72 -10.15 0.60
N ALA A 382 19.83 -11.08 0.32
CA ALA A 382 19.93 -12.42 0.85
C ALA A 382 21.31 -13.00 0.47
N ASP A 383 22.27 -12.77 1.33
CA ASP A 383 23.45 -13.59 1.42
C ASP A 383 22.97 -14.92 2.01
N ASP A 384 23.20 -15.91 1.35
CA ASP A 384 22.92 -17.31 1.32
C ASP A 384 23.02 -18.08 2.66
N ASP A 385 22.37 -17.63 3.72
CA ASP A 385 22.38 -18.31 5.02
C ASP A 385 21.13 -19.17 5.29
N ASP A 386 20.54 -19.75 4.24
CA ASP A 386 19.62 -20.86 4.39
C ASP A 386 20.41 -22.18 4.29
N GLY A 387 21.22 -22.51 5.34
CA GLY A 387 21.84 -23.81 5.57
C GLY A 387 22.75 -24.31 4.45
N GLU A 388 23.94 -24.75 4.81
CA GLU A 388 24.85 -25.56 3.99
C GLU A 388 24.16 -26.85 3.52
N ASP A 389 23.24 -26.77 2.55
CA ASP A 389 22.86 -27.92 1.77
C ASP A 389 23.76 -27.99 0.54
N ASP A 390 24.56 -29.03 0.51
CA ASP A 390 25.56 -29.38 -0.51
C ASP A 390 25.02 -29.14 -1.93
N ALA A 391 25.46 -28.06 -2.58
CA ALA A 391 24.92 -27.59 -3.85
C ALA A 391 25.30 -28.50 -5.04
N SER A 392 26.14 -29.50 -4.84
CA SER A 392 26.76 -30.25 -5.93
C SER A 392 25.89 -31.34 -6.59
N ASP A 393 24.80 -31.80 -5.92
CA ASP A 393 23.96 -32.92 -6.44
C ASP A 393 22.47 -32.56 -6.61
N ALA A 394 22.09 -31.28 -6.61
CA ALA A 394 20.70 -30.89 -6.72
C ALA A 394 20.15 -31.08 -8.14
N GLN A 395 19.35 -32.12 -8.33
CA GLN A 395 18.56 -32.29 -9.56
C GLN A 395 17.35 -31.35 -9.55
N PHE A 396 17.27 -30.48 -10.55
CA PHE A 396 16.12 -29.64 -10.80
C PHE A 396 15.18 -30.32 -11.79
N PRO A 397 13.91 -30.61 -11.43
CA PRO A 397 13.01 -31.30 -12.36
C PRO A 397 12.68 -30.38 -13.55
N ARG A 398 12.70 -30.94 -14.76
CA ARG A 398 12.23 -30.21 -15.95
C ARG A 398 10.71 -30.11 -16.01
N ASP A 399 10.05 -31.11 -15.46
CA ASP A 399 8.59 -31.21 -15.38
C ASP A 399 8.20 -31.80 -14.03
N ALA A 400 7.23 -31.16 -13.39
CA ALA A 400 6.65 -31.55 -12.12
C ALA A 400 5.22 -31.02 -12.01
N ASP A 401 4.47 -31.51 -11.03
CA ASP A 401 3.22 -30.85 -10.64
C ASP A 401 3.53 -29.61 -9.76
N TRP A 402 3.91 -28.53 -10.43
CA TRP A 402 4.31 -27.28 -9.79
C TRP A 402 3.23 -26.69 -8.90
N ASN A 403 1.97 -26.87 -9.27
CA ASN A 403 0.84 -26.28 -8.59
C ASN A 403 0.47 -27.07 -7.31
N ALA A 404 0.71 -28.38 -7.28
CA ALA A 404 0.54 -29.22 -6.11
C ALA A 404 1.74 -29.16 -5.14
N MET A 405 2.93 -28.74 -5.60
CA MET A 405 4.10 -28.60 -4.73
C MET A 405 3.84 -27.60 -3.62
N PRO A 406 4.19 -27.86 -2.33
CA PRO A 406 4.09 -26.87 -1.27
C PRO A 406 4.84 -25.58 -1.62
N GLU A 407 4.27 -24.40 -1.33
CA GLU A 407 4.85 -23.11 -1.74
C GLU A 407 6.26 -22.90 -1.18
N ALA A 408 6.49 -23.26 0.08
CA ALA A 408 7.80 -23.14 0.69
C ALA A 408 8.87 -23.99 -0.04
N GLN A 409 8.51 -25.21 -0.47
CA GLN A 409 9.38 -26.09 -1.26
C GLN A 409 9.65 -25.50 -2.65
N PHE A 410 8.61 -24.97 -3.31
CA PHE A 410 8.74 -24.34 -4.63
C PHE A 410 9.69 -23.14 -4.57
N ARG A 411 9.51 -22.25 -3.59
CA ARG A 411 10.38 -21.09 -3.37
C ARG A 411 11.83 -21.48 -3.03
N ALA A 412 12.03 -22.45 -2.16
CA ALA A 412 13.36 -22.97 -1.82
C ALA A 412 14.08 -23.56 -3.04
N MET A 413 13.36 -24.31 -3.88
CA MET A 413 13.89 -24.85 -5.13
C MET A 413 14.32 -23.73 -6.10
N LEU A 414 13.51 -22.68 -6.26
CA LEU A 414 13.85 -21.52 -7.11
C LEU A 414 15.10 -20.80 -6.61
N ARG A 415 15.20 -20.51 -5.30
CA ARG A 415 16.38 -19.88 -4.69
C ARG A 415 17.64 -20.68 -4.97
N ARG A 416 17.59 -22.00 -4.74
CA ARG A 416 18.72 -22.90 -5.01
C ARG A 416 19.08 -22.91 -6.50
N PHE A 417 18.08 -22.93 -7.40
CA PHE A 417 18.32 -22.90 -8.86
C PHE A 417 19.01 -21.59 -9.29
N PHE A 418 18.52 -20.45 -8.82
CA PHE A 418 19.13 -19.16 -9.14
C PHE A 418 20.55 -19.05 -8.60
N ARG A 419 20.79 -19.51 -7.37
CA ARG A 419 22.14 -19.56 -6.76
C ARG A 419 23.11 -20.40 -7.58
N THR A 420 22.67 -21.55 -8.07
CA THR A 420 23.53 -22.49 -8.79
C THR A 420 23.82 -22.02 -10.22
N HIS A 421 22.87 -21.35 -10.87
CA HIS A 421 22.95 -21.15 -12.32
C HIS A 421 22.98 -19.68 -12.77
N TYR A 422 22.55 -18.73 -11.95
CA TYR A 422 22.53 -17.32 -12.34
C TYR A 422 23.88 -16.66 -12.08
N PRO A 423 24.49 -15.95 -13.06
CA PRO A 423 25.79 -15.31 -12.87
C PRO A 423 25.73 -14.17 -11.84
N ASP A 424 26.57 -14.20 -10.82
CA ASP A 424 26.63 -13.15 -9.79
C ASP A 424 26.87 -11.75 -10.36
N ALA A 425 27.69 -11.66 -11.42
CA ALA A 425 27.99 -10.39 -12.09
C ALA A 425 26.75 -9.70 -12.69
N LEU A 426 25.67 -10.45 -12.96
CA LEU A 426 24.43 -9.96 -13.54
C LEU A 426 23.34 -9.69 -12.49
N ARG A 427 23.62 -9.89 -11.18
CA ARG A 427 22.69 -9.62 -10.10
C ARG A 427 22.47 -8.10 -9.94
N HIS A 428 21.21 -7.72 -9.79
CA HIS A 428 20.79 -6.34 -9.52
C HIS A 428 21.33 -5.31 -10.55
N VAL A 429 21.48 -5.72 -11.81
CA VAL A 429 21.86 -4.78 -12.88
C VAL A 429 20.70 -3.79 -13.08
N PRO A 430 20.96 -2.47 -13.02
CA PRO A 430 19.90 -1.46 -13.05
C PRO A 430 19.39 -1.07 -14.45
N TRP A 431 19.93 -1.69 -15.51
CA TRP A 431 19.53 -1.49 -16.92
C TRP A 431 19.11 -2.80 -17.58
N ARG A 432 18.51 -2.70 -18.76
CA ARG A 432 18.23 -3.88 -19.59
C ARG A 432 19.50 -4.40 -20.19
N LEU A 433 19.75 -5.70 -20.02
CA LEU A 433 20.88 -6.38 -20.63
C LEU A 433 20.62 -6.63 -22.12
N HIS A 434 21.64 -6.44 -22.96
CA HIS A 434 21.61 -6.80 -24.36
C HIS A 434 21.57 -8.32 -24.53
N TRP A 435 21.12 -8.78 -25.70
CA TRP A 435 20.98 -10.21 -25.95
C TRP A 435 22.27 -10.99 -25.67
N ASP A 436 23.42 -10.47 -26.13
CA ASP A 436 24.70 -11.12 -25.93
C ASP A 436 25.15 -11.20 -24.46
N GLU A 437 24.63 -10.33 -23.60
CA GLU A 437 24.95 -10.34 -22.17
C GLU A 437 24.09 -11.34 -21.38
N ILE A 438 22.85 -11.66 -21.85
CA ILE A 438 21.88 -12.45 -21.10
C ILE A 438 21.51 -13.79 -21.75
N LYS A 439 21.90 -14.05 -22.99
CA LYS A 439 21.50 -15.22 -23.78
C LYS A 439 21.82 -16.55 -23.10
N ASP A 440 22.96 -16.66 -22.40
CA ASP A 440 23.34 -17.91 -21.72
C ASP A 440 22.39 -18.27 -20.58
N TRP A 441 21.92 -17.25 -19.87
CA TRP A 441 20.87 -17.42 -18.87
C TRP A 441 19.52 -17.79 -19.52
N TYR A 442 19.17 -17.15 -20.63
CA TYR A 442 17.99 -17.50 -21.40
C TYR A 442 18.00 -18.97 -21.81
N PHE A 443 19.12 -19.44 -22.38
CA PHE A 443 19.29 -20.82 -22.78
C PHE A 443 19.28 -21.81 -21.59
N THR A 444 19.75 -21.36 -20.41
CA THR A 444 19.69 -22.16 -19.20
C THR A 444 18.24 -22.39 -18.77
N LEU A 445 17.42 -21.34 -18.73
CA LEU A 445 15.98 -21.45 -18.44
C LEU A 445 15.24 -22.27 -19.53
N SER A 446 15.57 -22.06 -20.80
CA SER A 446 15.00 -22.79 -21.92
C SER A 446 15.27 -24.29 -21.81
N ARG A 447 16.54 -24.68 -21.62
CA ARG A 447 16.94 -26.08 -21.43
C ARG A 447 16.29 -26.75 -20.24
N GLN A 448 16.09 -25.95 -19.15
CA GLN A 448 15.40 -26.38 -17.95
C GLN A 448 13.89 -26.55 -18.16
N GLY A 449 13.31 -25.94 -19.20
CA GLY A 449 11.86 -25.86 -19.41
C GLY A 449 11.14 -24.82 -18.57
N TRP A 450 11.89 -23.88 -17.95
CA TRP A 450 11.36 -22.87 -17.03
C TRP A 450 11.27 -21.46 -17.63
N ILE A 451 11.57 -21.32 -18.93
CA ILE A 451 11.63 -20.02 -19.60
C ILE A 451 10.25 -19.36 -19.76
N ALA A 452 9.18 -20.15 -19.85
CA ALA A 452 7.82 -19.66 -20.04
C ALA A 452 6.89 -20.15 -18.90
N PRO A 453 7.03 -19.57 -17.68
CA PRO A 453 6.32 -20.07 -16.48
C PRO A 453 4.79 -20.04 -16.63
N ALA A 454 4.25 -19.02 -17.31
CA ALA A 454 2.80 -18.83 -17.46
C ALA A 454 2.16 -19.62 -18.61
N TRP A 455 2.96 -20.10 -19.59
CA TRP A 455 2.38 -20.73 -20.77
C TRP A 455 1.84 -22.13 -20.45
N PRO A 456 0.77 -22.56 -21.13
CA PRO A 456 0.28 -23.94 -21.06
C PRO A 456 1.36 -24.97 -21.47
N ARG A 457 1.26 -26.19 -20.93
CA ARG A 457 2.23 -27.27 -21.21
C ARG A 457 2.26 -27.64 -22.68
N GLU A 458 1.10 -27.67 -23.35
CA GLU A 458 1.00 -27.99 -24.80
C GLU A 458 1.75 -26.95 -25.66
N HIS A 459 2.09 -25.80 -25.13
CA HIS A 459 2.90 -24.78 -25.79
C HIS A 459 4.31 -24.65 -25.20
N GLY A 460 4.76 -25.66 -24.44
CA GLY A 460 6.12 -25.73 -23.88
C GLY A 460 6.35 -24.92 -22.61
N GLY A 461 5.30 -24.47 -21.93
CA GLY A 461 5.38 -23.74 -20.66
C GLY A 461 5.25 -24.62 -19.42
N MET A 462 5.45 -24.03 -18.24
CA MET A 462 5.31 -24.70 -16.95
C MET A 462 3.85 -24.82 -16.48
N ALA A 463 2.90 -24.12 -17.09
CA ALA A 463 1.50 -24.03 -16.66
C ALA A 463 1.35 -23.62 -15.18
N LEU A 464 2.17 -22.69 -14.71
CA LEU A 464 2.07 -22.21 -13.34
C LEU A 464 0.74 -21.51 -13.09
N SER A 465 0.09 -21.83 -11.98
CA SER A 465 -1.04 -21.05 -11.48
C SER A 465 -0.61 -19.60 -11.19
N PRO A 466 -1.53 -18.64 -11.18
CA PRO A 466 -1.18 -17.25 -10.88
C PRO A 466 -0.40 -17.10 -9.58
N ALA A 467 -0.72 -17.87 -8.54
CA ALA A 467 0.01 -17.88 -7.27
C ALA A 467 1.46 -18.31 -7.45
N ARG A 468 1.72 -19.36 -8.25
CA ARG A 468 3.07 -19.85 -8.52
C ARG A 468 3.86 -18.90 -9.42
N GLN A 469 3.20 -18.24 -10.39
CA GLN A 469 3.83 -17.21 -11.22
C GLN A 469 4.34 -16.04 -10.36
N ILE A 470 3.53 -15.55 -9.43
CA ILE A 470 3.93 -14.48 -8.50
C ILE A 470 5.10 -14.95 -7.64
N ALA A 471 5.05 -16.17 -7.07
CA ALA A 471 6.14 -16.72 -6.29
C ALA A 471 7.46 -16.82 -7.10
N PHE A 472 7.38 -17.25 -8.36
CA PHE A 472 8.54 -17.32 -9.26
C PHE A 472 9.17 -15.93 -9.48
N ILE A 473 8.34 -14.93 -9.75
CA ILE A 473 8.79 -13.56 -9.99
C ILE A 473 9.38 -12.95 -8.71
N GLU A 474 8.71 -13.11 -7.56
CA GLU A 474 9.19 -12.60 -6.28
C GLU A 474 10.57 -13.17 -5.91
N GLU A 475 10.81 -14.49 -6.12
CA GLU A 475 12.10 -15.10 -5.85
C GLU A 475 13.18 -14.65 -6.85
N ALA A 476 12.84 -14.51 -8.14
CA ALA A 476 13.76 -13.96 -9.14
C ALA A 476 14.14 -12.52 -8.82
N GLU A 477 13.17 -11.67 -8.44
CA GLU A 477 13.39 -10.29 -8.04
C GLU A 477 14.22 -10.18 -6.76
N ARG A 478 13.95 -11.04 -5.77
CA ARG A 478 14.70 -11.10 -4.52
C ARG A 478 16.16 -11.45 -4.75
N TYR A 479 16.44 -12.42 -5.63
CA TYR A 479 17.81 -12.84 -5.97
C TYR A 479 18.53 -11.82 -6.86
N GLY A 480 17.80 -10.88 -7.47
CA GLY A 480 18.35 -9.87 -8.37
C GLY A 480 18.55 -10.36 -9.80
N VAL A 481 17.76 -11.36 -10.22
CA VAL A 481 17.76 -11.85 -11.59
C VAL A 481 17.30 -10.73 -12.54
N ALA A 482 18.13 -10.41 -13.55
CA ALA A 482 17.77 -9.44 -14.57
C ALA A 482 16.65 -10.00 -15.47
N ARG A 483 15.77 -9.11 -15.94
CA ARG A 483 14.74 -9.50 -16.90
C ARG A 483 15.39 -9.94 -18.21
N ALA A 484 15.16 -11.16 -18.60
CA ALA A 484 15.48 -11.64 -19.95
C ALA A 484 14.71 -10.84 -21.01
N PRO A 485 15.08 -10.88 -22.32
CA PRO A 485 14.24 -10.34 -23.37
C PRO A 485 12.84 -10.96 -23.33
N ASP A 486 11.90 -10.23 -22.73
CA ASP A 486 10.62 -10.75 -22.28
C ASP A 486 9.44 -10.44 -23.20
N GLN A 487 9.65 -9.59 -24.22
CA GLN A 487 8.58 -9.23 -25.14
C GLN A 487 7.97 -10.44 -25.86
N GLY A 488 8.81 -11.42 -26.25
CA GLY A 488 8.33 -12.67 -26.82
C GLY A 488 7.60 -13.55 -25.81
N LEU A 489 8.18 -13.70 -24.61
CA LEU A 489 7.70 -14.61 -23.57
C LEU A 489 6.46 -14.12 -22.83
N VAL A 490 6.50 -12.87 -22.38
CA VAL A 490 5.47 -12.30 -21.49
C VAL A 490 4.37 -11.57 -22.25
N MET A 491 4.70 -11.00 -23.41
CA MET A 491 3.78 -10.20 -24.21
C MET A 491 3.22 -10.97 -25.40
N LEU A 492 4.05 -11.31 -26.37
CA LEU A 492 3.60 -11.91 -27.64
C LEU A 492 3.09 -13.36 -27.46
N GLY A 493 3.78 -14.19 -26.69
CA GLY A 493 3.41 -15.59 -26.55
C GLY A 493 1.98 -15.80 -26.05
N PRO A 494 1.56 -15.16 -24.95
CA PRO A 494 0.16 -15.20 -24.50
C PRO A 494 -0.84 -14.68 -25.54
N ILE A 495 -0.45 -13.68 -26.32
CA ILE A 495 -1.29 -13.15 -27.43
C ILE A 495 -1.44 -14.19 -28.55
N LEU A 496 -0.34 -14.85 -28.95
CA LEU A 496 -0.39 -15.92 -29.97
C LEU A 496 -1.19 -17.14 -29.49
N ILE A 497 -1.04 -17.51 -28.22
CA ILE A 497 -1.80 -18.62 -27.61
C ILE A 497 -3.30 -18.31 -27.65
N ARG A 498 -3.69 -17.08 -27.39
CA ARG A 498 -5.10 -16.67 -27.28
C ARG A 498 -5.74 -16.28 -28.62
N TYR A 499 -5.02 -15.56 -29.46
CA TYR A 499 -5.57 -14.93 -30.67
C TYR A 499 -4.92 -15.39 -31.96
N GLY A 500 -3.77 -16.09 -31.89
CA GLY A 500 -3.05 -16.58 -33.06
C GLY A 500 -3.74 -17.79 -33.68
N THR A 501 -3.48 -18.01 -34.97
CA THR A 501 -3.86 -19.24 -35.70
C THR A 501 -2.97 -20.39 -35.25
N GLU A 502 -3.38 -21.64 -35.56
CA GLU A 502 -2.55 -22.82 -35.29
C GLU A 502 -1.20 -22.76 -36.04
N ALA A 503 -1.21 -22.28 -37.28
CA ALA A 503 -0.01 -22.05 -38.08
C ALA A 503 0.94 -21.03 -37.45
N GLN A 504 0.39 -19.93 -36.94
CA GLN A 504 1.19 -18.90 -36.24
C GLN A 504 1.80 -19.43 -34.94
N ARG A 505 1.02 -20.16 -34.13
CA ARG A 505 1.55 -20.81 -32.91
C ARG A 505 2.67 -21.79 -33.22
N ALA A 506 2.46 -22.68 -34.19
CA ALA A 506 3.45 -23.67 -34.61
C ALA A 506 4.74 -23.04 -35.15
N ARG A 507 4.61 -21.90 -35.84
CA ARG A 507 5.75 -21.17 -36.43
C ARG A 507 6.57 -20.40 -35.43
N PHE A 508 5.92 -19.65 -34.51
CA PHE A 508 6.60 -18.64 -33.71
C PHE A 508 6.89 -19.05 -32.27
N LEU A 509 6.02 -19.85 -31.60
CA LEU A 509 6.22 -20.20 -30.21
C LEU A 509 7.51 -21.01 -29.95
N PRO A 510 7.89 -22.01 -30.77
CA PRO A 510 9.13 -22.74 -30.54
C PRO A 510 10.37 -21.85 -30.60
N GLY A 511 10.45 -20.92 -31.56
CA GLY A 511 11.57 -19.99 -31.71
C GLY A 511 11.67 -19.00 -30.53
N ILE A 512 10.55 -18.61 -29.92
CA ILE A 512 10.56 -17.82 -28.69
C ILE A 512 11.15 -18.64 -27.55
N LEU A 513 10.70 -19.87 -27.35
CA LEU A 513 11.18 -20.72 -26.25
C LEU A 513 12.67 -21.07 -26.37
N SER A 514 13.16 -21.30 -27.60
CA SER A 514 14.57 -21.66 -27.85
C SER A 514 15.51 -20.44 -27.80
N GLY A 515 14.98 -19.20 -27.95
CA GLY A 515 15.75 -17.98 -28.09
C GLY A 515 16.28 -17.73 -29.52
N GLU A 516 15.88 -18.55 -30.51
CA GLU A 516 16.14 -18.27 -31.92
C GLU A 516 15.37 -17.06 -32.44
N ALA A 517 14.20 -16.79 -31.88
CA ALA A 517 13.37 -15.63 -32.20
C ALA A 517 13.30 -14.68 -30.99
N VAL A 518 14.10 -13.64 -31.02
CA VAL A 518 14.06 -12.53 -30.05
C VAL A 518 13.11 -11.46 -30.59
N TRP A 519 12.16 -11.02 -29.75
CA TRP A 519 11.09 -10.13 -30.19
C TRP A 519 11.21 -8.73 -29.57
N ALA A 520 10.86 -7.71 -30.36
CA ALA A 520 10.67 -6.35 -29.89
C ALA A 520 9.22 -5.89 -30.09
N GLN A 521 8.81 -4.90 -29.32
CA GLN A 521 7.50 -4.25 -29.43
C GLN A 521 7.58 -2.96 -30.27
N GLY A 522 6.72 -2.84 -31.29
CA GLY A 522 6.61 -1.68 -32.16
C GLY A 522 5.26 -0.96 -32.01
N TYR A 523 5.05 -0.26 -30.88
CA TYR A 523 3.81 0.46 -30.64
C TYR A 523 3.95 1.95 -30.91
N SER A 524 4.77 2.63 -30.15
CA SER A 524 4.95 4.09 -30.19
C SER A 524 5.56 4.59 -31.50
N GLU A 525 5.18 5.80 -31.87
CA GLU A 525 5.74 6.55 -33.00
C GLU A 525 6.14 7.95 -32.51
N PRO A 526 6.95 8.73 -33.27
CA PRO A 526 7.35 10.07 -32.86
C PRO A 526 6.17 10.99 -32.48
N ASN A 527 5.00 10.81 -33.10
CA ASN A 527 3.79 11.59 -32.85
C ASN A 527 2.65 10.80 -32.19
N ALA A 528 2.88 9.57 -31.75
CA ALA A 528 1.88 8.70 -31.15
C ALA A 528 2.47 7.87 -29.98
N GLY A 529 2.57 8.48 -28.82
CA GLY A 529 2.95 7.85 -27.56
C GLY A 529 1.73 7.63 -26.65
N SER A 530 1.37 8.58 -25.80
CA SER A 530 0.19 8.52 -24.95
C SER A 530 -1.13 8.46 -25.76
N ASP A 531 -1.23 9.17 -26.90
CA ASP A 531 -2.32 9.00 -27.89
C ASP A 531 -1.94 7.92 -28.91
N LEU A 532 -1.73 6.69 -28.44
CA LEU A 532 -1.30 5.56 -29.28
C LEU A 532 -2.22 5.29 -30.46
N ALA A 533 -3.53 5.50 -30.30
CA ALA A 533 -4.49 5.31 -31.37
C ALA A 533 -4.27 6.24 -32.58
N SER A 534 -3.48 7.29 -32.44
CA SER A 534 -3.10 8.23 -33.51
C SER A 534 -1.92 7.75 -34.37
N LEU A 535 -1.45 6.52 -34.18
CA LEU A 535 -0.37 5.92 -34.97
C LEU A 535 -0.62 6.01 -36.50
N ARG A 536 0.46 6.21 -37.27
CA ARG A 536 0.44 6.47 -38.72
C ARG A 536 1.23 5.46 -39.56
N CYS A 537 2.10 4.66 -38.93
CA CYS A 537 2.80 3.59 -39.64
C CYS A 537 1.74 2.70 -40.31
N GLU A 538 1.70 2.73 -41.63
CA GLU A 538 0.63 2.10 -42.40
C GLU A 538 1.04 0.74 -42.96
N ALA A 539 0.05 -0.10 -43.19
CA ALA A 539 0.21 -1.35 -43.88
C ALA A 539 -0.90 -1.44 -44.94
N VAL A 540 -0.51 -1.39 -46.21
CA VAL A 540 -1.41 -1.42 -47.38
C VAL A 540 -1.45 -2.85 -47.91
N ILE A 541 -2.66 -3.37 -48.14
CA ILE A 541 -2.84 -4.71 -48.70
C ILE A 541 -2.43 -4.72 -50.17
N ASP A 542 -1.54 -5.63 -50.55
CA ASP A 542 -1.08 -5.86 -51.92
C ASP A 542 -1.08 -7.40 -52.18
N GLY A 543 -2.22 -7.93 -52.63
CA GLY A 543 -2.44 -9.35 -52.82
C GLY A 543 -2.41 -10.11 -51.48
N ASP A 544 -1.51 -11.08 -51.39
CA ASP A 544 -1.31 -11.90 -50.17
C ASP A 544 -0.31 -11.30 -49.19
N GLU A 545 0.11 -10.05 -49.41
CA GLU A 545 1.07 -9.33 -48.56
C GLU A 545 0.48 -8.01 -48.08
N LEU A 546 1.14 -7.47 -47.04
CA LEU A 546 0.97 -6.11 -46.56
C LEU A 546 2.28 -5.35 -46.80
N VAL A 547 2.19 -4.19 -47.41
CA VAL A 547 3.32 -3.28 -47.64
C VAL A 547 3.36 -2.27 -46.47
N VAL A 548 4.35 -2.40 -45.60
CA VAL A 548 4.51 -1.59 -44.40
C VAL A 548 5.41 -0.39 -44.66
N THR A 549 4.93 0.82 -44.38
CA THR A 549 5.70 2.05 -44.50
C THR A 549 5.49 2.93 -43.26
N GLY A 550 6.59 3.37 -42.64
CA GLY A 550 6.55 4.24 -41.46
C GLY A 550 7.70 4.04 -40.51
N GLN A 551 7.48 4.43 -39.26
CA GLN A 551 8.51 4.42 -38.23
C GLN A 551 7.90 4.01 -36.90
N LYS A 552 8.67 3.25 -36.09
CA LYS A 552 8.45 3.02 -34.67
C LYS A 552 9.58 3.59 -33.86
N THR A 553 9.30 4.01 -32.63
CA THR A 553 10.32 4.55 -31.72
C THR A 553 10.12 3.99 -30.31
N TRP A 554 11.14 4.15 -29.48
CA TRP A 554 11.15 3.62 -28.10
C TRP A 554 11.00 2.10 -28.03
N SER A 555 11.38 1.38 -29.10
CA SER A 555 11.31 -0.06 -29.15
C SER A 555 12.45 -0.66 -28.35
N THR A 556 12.14 -1.24 -27.18
CA THR A 556 13.15 -1.77 -26.26
C THR A 556 13.97 -2.86 -26.93
N LEU A 557 15.31 -2.68 -26.96
CA LEU A 557 16.30 -3.62 -27.51
C LEU A 557 15.99 -4.14 -28.94
N ALA A 558 15.33 -3.32 -29.76
CA ALA A 558 14.99 -3.73 -31.12
C ALA A 558 16.24 -3.93 -32.01
N GLN A 559 17.39 -3.35 -31.63
CA GLN A 559 18.68 -3.63 -32.28
C GLN A 559 19.13 -5.08 -32.11
N ASP A 560 18.75 -5.74 -31.03
CA ASP A 560 19.09 -7.13 -30.72
C ASP A 560 18.02 -8.12 -31.21
N ALA A 561 16.82 -7.62 -31.52
CA ALA A 561 15.67 -8.43 -31.88
C ALA A 561 15.78 -8.96 -33.32
N THR A 562 15.26 -10.17 -33.53
CA THR A 562 15.08 -10.78 -34.85
C THR A 562 13.72 -10.44 -35.46
N HIS A 563 12.72 -10.25 -34.60
CA HIS A 563 11.32 -10.00 -35.00
C HIS A 563 10.69 -8.88 -34.19
N MET A 564 9.62 -8.30 -34.74
CA MET A 564 8.83 -7.29 -34.05
C MET A 564 7.33 -7.60 -34.16
N PHE A 565 6.62 -7.50 -33.06
CA PHE A 565 5.17 -7.36 -33.09
C PHE A 565 4.77 -5.91 -32.99
N MET A 566 3.90 -5.45 -33.88
CA MET A 566 3.62 -4.02 -34.00
C MET A 566 2.18 -3.72 -34.32
N LEU A 567 1.76 -2.50 -33.96
CA LEU A 567 0.48 -1.93 -34.39
C LEU A 567 0.67 -1.12 -35.66
N VAL A 568 -0.15 -1.37 -36.67
CA VAL A 568 -0.13 -0.68 -37.96
C VAL A 568 -1.50 -0.13 -38.32
N ARG A 569 -1.54 0.96 -39.11
CA ARG A 569 -2.75 1.54 -39.65
C ARG A 569 -3.12 0.82 -40.96
N THR A 570 -4.20 0.04 -40.91
CA THR A 570 -4.72 -0.70 -42.07
C THR A 570 -5.97 -0.05 -42.67
N ASP A 571 -6.71 0.78 -41.91
CA ASP A 571 -7.85 1.55 -42.39
C ASP A 571 -7.81 2.98 -41.81
N LYS A 572 -7.87 4.00 -42.69
CA LYS A 572 -7.87 5.42 -42.37
C LYS A 572 -9.28 6.04 -42.39
N THR A 573 -10.28 5.29 -42.84
CA THR A 573 -11.63 5.79 -43.10
C THR A 573 -12.57 5.66 -41.90
N VAL A 574 -12.17 4.85 -40.91
CA VAL A 574 -12.92 4.54 -39.70
C VAL A 574 -12.39 5.30 -38.47
N LYS A 575 -13.03 5.12 -37.30
CA LYS A 575 -12.52 5.64 -36.04
C LYS A 575 -11.10 5.11 -35.79
N LYS A 576 -10.22 5.96 -35.22
CA LYS A 576 -8.79 5.67 -35.02
C LYS A 576 -8.52 4.24 -34.52
N GLN A 577 -9.27 3.79 -33.52
CA GLN A 577 -9.08 2.47 -32.90
C GLN A 577 -9.50 1.30 -33.80
N ALA A 578 -10.53 1.51 -34.63
CA ALA A 578 -11.12 0.47 -35.50
C ALA A 578 -10.33 0.23 -36.78
N GLY A 579 -9.28 0.99 -37.07
CA GLY A 579 -8.46 0.84 -38.29
C GLY A 579 -7.02 0.39 -37.96
N ILE A 580 -6.81 -0.28 -36.84
CA ILE A 580 -5.49 -0.75 -36.38
C ILE A 580 -5.44 -2.27 -36.42
N SER A 581 -4.38 -2.84 -37.01
CA SER A 581 -4.09 -4.26 -37.00
C SER A 581 -2.83 -4.59 -36.19
N PHE A 582 -2.76 -5.81 -35.69
CA PHE A 582 -1.59 -6.34 -34.98
C PHE A 582 -0.80 -7.22 -35.94
N LEU A 583 0.47 -6.87 -36.19
CA LEU A 583 1.30 -7.47 -37.25
C LEU A 583 2.61 -8.01 -36.69
N LEU A 584 3.04 -9.17 -37.21
CA LEU A 584 4.32 -9.80 -36.91
C LEU A 584 5.27 -9.57 -38.08
N VAL A 585 6.44 -8.98 -37.80
CA VAL A 585 7.41 -8.56 -38.82
C VAL A 585 8.79 -9.18 -38.54
N ASP A 586 9.40 -9.78 -39.54
CA ASP A 586 10.79 -10.18 -39.52
C ASP A 586 11.67 -8.91 -39.75
N LEU A 587 12.51 -8.58 -38.79
CA LEU A 587 13.40 -7.41 -38.84
C LEU A 587 14.59 -7.56 -39.79
N ALA A 588 14.81 -8.76 -40.38
CA ALA A 588 15.75 -9.00 -41.45
C ALA A 588 15.16 -8.69 -42.84
N SER A 589 13.87 -8.39 -42.96
CA SER A 589 13.20 -8.08 -44.22
C SER A 589 13.83 -6.86 -44.90
N PRO A 590 13.97 -6.88 -46.23
CA PRO A 590 14.42 -5.71 -47.01
C PRO A 590 13.57 -4.47 -46.70
N GLY A 591 14.19 -3.31 -46.54
CA GLY A 591 13.53 -2.07 -46.21
C GLY A 591 13.42 -1.79 -44.70
N VAL A 592 13.83 -2.69 -43.84
CA VAL A 592 13.92 -2.45 -42.38
C VAL A 592 15.29 -1.84 -42.06
N SER A 593 15.29 -0.74 -41.30
CA SER A 593 16.52 -0.19 -40.74
C SER A 593 16.29 0.18 -39.26
N ARG A 594 17.35 0.09 -38.45
CA ARG A 594 17.31 0.27 -36.99
C ARG A 594 18.36 1.27 -36.56
N ARG A 595 18.01 2.16 -35.62
CA ARG A 595 18.93 3.13 -35.03
C ARG A 595 18.76 3.12 -33.50
N PRO A 596 19.77 2.66 -32.74
CA PRO A 596 19.77 2.72 -31.29
C PRO A 596 19.64 4.16 -30.78
N ILE A 597 18.95 4.31 -29.65
CA ILE A 597 18.78 5.56 -28.93
C ILE A 597 19.55 5.46 -27.61
N ARG A 598 20.53 6.34 -27.44
CA ARG A 598 21.25 6.45 -26.19
C ARG A 598 20.46 7.26 -25.18
N THR A 599 20.18 6.65 -24.02
CA THR A 599 19.40 7.23 -22.94
C THR A 599 20.24 8.11 -22.01
N LEU A 600 19.60 8.76 -21.03
CA LEU A 600 20.28 9.53 -19.98
C LEU A 600 21.24 8.68 -19.13
N SER A 601 20.98 7.38 -19.01
CA SER A 601 21.89 6.46 -18.30
C SER A 601 23.16 6.12 -19.10
N GLY A 602 23.24 6.57 -20.35
CA GLY A 602 24.35 6.26 -21.26
C GLY A 602 24.19 4.91 -21.98
N HIS A 603 23.13 4.15 -21.72
CA HIS A 603 22.84 2.86 -22.35
C HIS A 603 21.95 3.01 -23.57
N GLU A 604 22.08 2.08 -24.53
CA GLU A 604 21.30 2.02 -25.77
C GLU A 604 20.13 1.03 -25.60
N GLU A 605 19.23 1.35 -24.68
CA GLU A 605 18.09 0.47 -24.33
C GLU A 605 16.97 0.52 -25.37
N PHE A 606 16.82 1.65 -26.08
CA PHE A 606 15.73 1.85 -27.03
C PHE A 606 16.23 1.98 -28.46
N CYS A 607 15.33 1.82 -29.42
CA CYS A 607 15.64 1.86 -30.83
C CYS A 607 14.53 2.56 -31.62
N GLU A 608 14.91 3.32 -32.64
CA GLU A 608 14.05 3.69 -33.75
C GLU A 608 14.10 2.59 -34.80
N VAL A 609 12.96 2.21 -35.34
CA VAL A 609 12.84 1.20 -36.42
C VAL A 609 12.06 1.79 -37.56
N PHE A 610 12.67 1.82 -38.73
CA PHE A 610 12.11 2.37 -39.96
C PHE A 610 11.70 1.25 -40.90
N PHE A 611 10.58 1.44 -41.56
CA PHE A 611 9.99 0.53 -42.53
C PHE A 611 9.79 1.29 -43.85
N ASP A 612 10.53 0.89 -44.88
CA ASP A 612 10.44 1.46 -46.24
C ASP A 612 9.94 0.37 -47.19
N GLN A 613 8.63 0.39 -47.50
CA GLN A 613 7.95 -0.55 -48.39
C GLN A 613 8.21 -2.04 -48.00
N VAL A 614 8.24 -2.34 -46.69
CA VAL A 614 8.52 -3.70 -46.18
C VAL A 614 7.34 -4.61 -46.47
N ARG A 615 7.62 -5.70 -47.20
CA ARG A 615 6.62 -6.72 -47.56
C ARG A 615 6.49 -7.75 -46.45
N VAL A 616 5.27 -7.93 -45.95
CA VAL A 616 4.95 -8.84 -44.86
C VAL A 616 3.77 -9.74 -45.27
N PRO A 617 3.88 -11.05 -45.17
CA PRO A 617 2.77 -11.96 -45.49
C PRO A 617 1.51 -11.59 -44.70
N ARG A 618 0.37 -11.64 -45.32
CA ARG A 618 -0.94 -11.36 -44.71
C ARG A 618 -1.23 -12.32 -43.54
N ASP A 619 -0.71 -13.55 -43.60
CA ASP A 619 -0.82 -14.55 -42.55
C ASP A 619 -0.07 -14.16 -41.26
N ASN A 620 0.73 -13.11 -41.28
CA ASN A 620 1.37 -12.52 -40.10
C ASN A 620 0.48 -11.53 -39.32
N VAL A 621 -0.74 -11.28 -39.77
CA VAL A 621 -1.75 -10.54 -38.98
C VAL A 621 -2.26 -11.45 -37.86
N VAL A 622 -2.17 -11.00 -36.61
CA VAL A 622 -2.71 -11.74 -35.46
C VAL A 622 -4.16 -11.29 -35.23
N GLY A 623 -5.05 -12.28 -35.15
CA GLY A 623 -6.50 -12.03 -35.10
C GLY A 623 -7.03 -11.54 -36.45
N GLU A 624 -8.10 -10.74 -36.41
CA GLU A 624 -8.70 -10.18 -37.61
C GLU A 624 -8.06 -8.85 -38.03
N LEU A 625 -8.08 -8.55 -39.31
CA LEU A 625 -7.64 -7.26 -39.82
C LEU A 625 -8.50 -6.13 -39.17
N ASN A 626 -7.88 -5.03 -38.73
CA ASN A 626 -8.50 -3.93 -38.05
C ASN A 626 -8.96 -4.19 -36.60
N ALA A 627 -8.70 -5.38 -36.03
CA ALA A 627 -9.02 -5.74 -34.66
C ALA A 627 -7.81 -5.63 -33.69
N GLY A 628 -6.68 -5.10 -34.12
CA GLY A 628 -5.44 -5.03 -33.35
C GLY A 628 -5.50 -4.19 -32.08
N TRP A 629 -6.45 -3.24 -32.01
CA TRP A 629 -6.61 -2.40 -30.81
C TRP A 629 -7.08 -3.18 -29.58
N ASP A 630 -7.98 -4.15 -29.76
CA ASP A 630 -8.46 -4.99 -28.65
C ASP A 630 -7.37 -5.95 -28.15
N ILE A 631 -6.55 -6.46 -29.08
CA ILE A 631 -5.36 -7.25 -28.74
C ILE A 631 -4.36 -6.42 -27.94
N ALA A 632 -4.10 -5.18 -28.37
CA ALA A 632 -3.22 -4.27 -27.64
C ALA A 632 -3.70 -3.97 -26.19
N LYS A 633 -5.01 -3.77 -25.99
CA LYS A 633 -5.60 -3.57 -24.67
C LYS A 633 -5.44 -4.79 -23.76
N ALA A 634 -5.61 -5.98 -24.29
CA ALA A 634 -5.43 -7.22 -23.55
C ALA A 634 -3.99 -7.39 -23.02
N LEU A 635 -3.01 -6.96 -23.80
CA LEU A 635 -1.58 -7.01 -23.44
C LEU A 635 -1.23 -6.02 -22.33
N LEU A 636 -1.73 -4.79 -22.38
CA LEU A 636 -1.38 -3.71 -21.44
C LEU A 636 -1.89 -3.93 -20.00
N GLY A 637 -2.83 -4.86 -19.78
CA GLY A 637 -3.41 -5.14 -18.45
C GLY A 637 -2.41 -5.77 -17.48
N PHE A 638 -1.59 -6.72 -17.92
CA PHE A 638 -0.63 -7.46 -17.08
C PHE A 638 0.62 -6.63 -16.72
N GLU A 639 1.02 -5.72 -17.58
CA GLU A 639 2.24 -4.93 -17.43
C GLU A 639 2.23 -4.04 -16.17
N ARG A 640 1.06 -3.57 -15.76
CA ARG A 640 0.92 -2.62 -14.63
C ARG A 640 1.25 -3.21 -13.28
N LEU A 641 0.93 -4.49 -13.02
CA LEU A 641 1.26 -5.14 -11.74
C LEU A 641 2.79 -5.23 -11.58
N PHE A 642 3.51 -5.60 -12.64
CA PHE A 642 4.98 -5.69 -12.61
C PHE A 642 5.63 -4.31 -12.50
N SER A 643 5.08 -3.29 -13.18
CA SER A 643 5.56 -1.92 -13.08
C SER A 643 5.34 -1.32 -11.68
N GLY A 644 4.38 -1.87 -10.93
CA GLY A 644 4.06 -1.51 -9.55
C GLY A 644 4.79 -2.34 -8.48
N SER A 645 5.70 -3.26 -8.87
CA SER A 645 6.44 -4.07 -7.91
C SER A 645 7.29 -3.21 -6.96
N PRO A 646 7.35 -3.54 -5.65
CA PRO A 646 8.17 -2.82 -4.68
C PRO A 646 9.67 -3.10 -4.80
N LYS A 647 10.12 -3.96 -5.72
CA LYS A 647 11.52 -4.39 -5.83
C LYS A 647 12.52 -3.26 -5.95
N HIS A 648 12.23 -2.27 -6.81
CA HIS A 648 13.15 -1.13 -7.03
C HIS A 648 13.26 -0.26 -5.79
N ALA A 649 12.14 -0.02 -5.10
CA ALA A 649 12.12 0.70 -3.83
C ALA A 649 12.87 -0.05 -2.73
N SER A 650 12.66 -1.36 -2.62
CA SER A 650 13.33 -2.22 -1.63
C SER A 650 14.84 -2.26 -1.86
N HIS A 651 15.28 -2.43 -3.11
CA HIS A 651 16.70 -2.44 -3.45
C HIS A 651 17.36 -1.08 -3.20
N ALA A 652 16.71 0.03 -3.59
CA ALA A 652 17.21 1.37 -3.32
C ALA A 652 17.35 1.65 -1.82
N LEU A 653 16.39 1.20 -0.99
CA LEU A 653 16.50 1.30 0.46
C LEU A 653 17.69 0.51 1.02
N GLN A 654 17.94 -0.71 0.55
CA GLN A 654 19.11 -1.50 0.96
C GLN A 654 20.41 -0.75 0.67
N GLN A 655 20.53 -0.16 -0.53
CA GLN A 655 21.70 0.64 -0.90
C GLN A 655 21.84 1.89 -0.04
N ILE A 656 20.75 2.61 0.22
CA ILE A 656 20.74 3.78 1.13
C ILE A 656 21.23 3.39 2.52
N PHE A 657 20.73 2.30 3.10
CA PHE A 657 21.17 1.83 4.40
C PHE A 657 22.65 1.42 4.42
N SER A 658 23.14 0.78 3.37
CA SER A 658 24.55 0.41 3.23
C SER A 658 25.45 1.65 3.28
N ILE A 659 25.16 2.67 2.49
CA ILE A 659 25.93 3.93 2.46
C ILE A 659 25.76 4.68 3.79
N ALA A 660 24.53 4.78 4.32
CA ALA A 660 24.25 5.53 5.55
C ALA A 660 24.99 4.96 6.76
N ARG A 661 25.07 3.62 6.89
CA ARG A 661 25.87 2.98 7.95
C ARG A 661 27.35 3.30 7.85
N GLN A 662 27.93 3.21 6.65
CA GLN A 662 29.36 3.47 6.43
C GLN A 662 29.73 4.93 6.69
N ARG A 663 28.82 5.85 6.39
CA ARG A 663 29.01 7.28 6.57
C ARG A 663 28.58 7.81 7.93
N GLY A 664 28.01 6.96 8.80
CA GLY A 664 27.48 7.38 10.10
C GLY A 664 26.25 8.28 10.03
N LEU A 665 25.54 8.35 8.88
CA LEU A 665 24.38 9.22 8.69
C LEU A 665 23.17 8.82 9.56
N LEU A 666 23.12 7.57 10.03
CA LEU A 666 22.05 7.10 10.92
C LEU A 666 22.09 7.77 12.31
N ALA A 667 23.15 8.52 12.65
CA ALA A 667 23.22 9.34 13.84
C ALA A 667 22.67 10.77 13.64
N ASP A 668 22.41 11.19 12.39
CA ASP A 668 21.84 12.50 12.07
C ASP A 668 20.31 12.48 12.12
N PRO A 669 19.67 13.22 13.06
CA PRO A 669 18.21 13.26 13.16
C PRO A 669 17.49 13.76 11.90
N ALA A 670 18.07 14.70 11.15
CA ALA A 670 17.47 15.22 9.93
C ALA A 670 17.46 14.17 8.82
N PHE A 671 18.56 13.42 8.70
CA PHE A 671 18.63 12.31 7.77
C PHE A 671 17.66 11.18 8.15
N THR A 672 17.64 10.78 9.42
CA THR A 672 16.79 9.67 9.89
C THR A 672 15.30 10.00 9.77
N ASP A 673 14.89 11.25 9.97
CA ASP A 673 13.51 11.68 9.75
C ASP A 673 13.09 11.58 8.27
N ARG A 674 13.95 12.04 7.35
CA ARG A 674 13.72 11.88 5.90
C ARG A 674 13.71 10.41 5.47
N LEU A 675 14.64 9.62 6.00
CA LEU A 675 14.69 8.18 5.74
C LEU A 675 13.44 7.48 6.26
N ALA A 676 12.92 7.86 7.44
CA ALA A 676 11.70 7.30 8.01
C ALA A 676 10.48 7.55 7.10
N GLU A 677 10.38 8.72 6.46
CA GLU A 677 9.32 9.00 5.47
C GLU A 677 9.40 8.04 4.27
N LEU A 678 10.58 7.84 3.69
CA LEU A 678 10.75 6.96 2.53
C LEU A 678 10.59 5.47 2.89
N ARG A 679 10.96 5.08 4.11
CA ARG A 679 10.67 3.73 4.63
C ARG A 679 9.16 3.48 4.77
N LEU A 680 8.43 4.47 5.26
CA LEU A 680 6.98 4.42 5.37
C LEU A 680 6.35 4.31 3.98
N ASP A 681 6.78 5.15 3.02
CA ASP A 681 6.29 5.12 1.64
C ASP A 681 6.53 3.76 0.96
N SER A 682 7.69 3.15 1.19
CA SER A 682 8.04 1.83 0.65
C SER A 682 7.25 0.70 1.30
N ALA A 683 7.00 0.79 2.61
CA ALA A 683 6.17 -0.19 3.31
C ALA A 683 4.70 -0.13 2.85
N ASP A 684 4.17 1.07 2.63
CA ASP A 684 2.81 1.26 2.12
C ASP A 684 2.68 0.83 0.66
N LEU A 685 3.72 1.02 -0.17
CA LEU A 685 3.80 0.43 -1.50
C LEU A 685 3.69 -1.10 -1.44
N THR A 686 4.42 -1.72 -0.53
CA THR A 686 4.39 -3.18 -0.35
C THR A 686 3.02 -3.66 0.11
N ALA A 687 2.36 -2.94 1.02
CA ALA A 687 1.00 -3.25 1.46
C ALA A 687 -0.01 -3.17 0.30
N MET A 688 0.04 -2.10 -0.49
CA MET A 688 -0.82 -1.94 -1.68
C MET A 688 -0.55 -3.02 -2.73
N TYR A 689 0.72 -3.34 -3.00
CA TYR A 689 1.10 -4.42 -3.93
C TYR A 689 0.52 -5.76 -3.50
N ARG A 690 0.58 -6.11 -2.21
CA ARG A 690 0.03 -7.37 -1.68
C ARG A 690 -1.45 -7.52 -1.99
N VAL A 691 -2.25 -6.48 -1.86
CA VAL A 691 -3.69 -6.52 -2.17
C VAL A 691 -3.91 -6.93 -3.63
N PHE A 692 -3.21 -6.32 -4.58
CA PHE A 692 -3.35 -6.66 -5.99
C PHE A 692 -2.71 -8.02 -6.34
N ALA A 693 -1.60 -8.37 -5.69
CA ALA A 693 -0.98 -9.68 -5.83
C ALA A 693 -1.91 -10.80 -5.33
N ASP A 694 -2.65 -10.59 -4.24
CA ASP A 694 -3.61 -11.56 -3.72
C ASP A 694 -4.83 -11.73 -4.64
N LEU A 695 -5.31 -10.65 -5.26
CA LEU A 695 -6.31 -10.75 -6.33
C LEU A 695 -5.80 -11.57 -7.50
N ALA A 696 -4.57 -11.31 -7.95
CA ALA A 696 -3.95 -12.05 -9.04
C ALA A 696 -3.71 -13.53 -8.66
N ARG A 697 -3.24 -13.83 -7.44
CA ARG A 697 -3.08 -15.19 -6.90
C ARG A 697 -4.40 -15.97 -6.91
N ALA A 698 -5.50 -15.28 -6.62
CA ALA A 698 -6.86 -15.84 -6.68
C ALA A 698 -7.44 -15.97 -8.10
N GLY A 699 -6.67 -15.61 -9.15
CA GLY A 699 -7.13 -15.60 -10.54
C GLY A 699 -8.22 -14.56 -10.83
N ARG A 700 -8.38 -13.57 -9.96
CA ARG A 700 -9.37 -12.49 -10.13
C ARG A 700 -8.85 -11.41 -11.08
N PRO A 701 -9.70 -10.77 -11.87
CA PRO A 701 -9.28 -9.67 -12.74
C PRO A 701 -8.75 -8.49 -11.92
N LEU A 702 -7.66 -7.89 -12.39
CA LEU A 702 -7.08 -6.70 -11.76
C LEU A 702 -7.94 -5.47 -12.09
N PRO A 703 -8.37 -4.71 -11.08
CA PRO A 703 -9.25 -3.56 -11.26
C PRO A 703 -8.49 -2.31 -11.71
N PRO A 704 -9.19 -1.26 -12.19
CA PRO A 704 -8.55 -0.01 -12.65
C PRO A 704 -7.80 0.75 -11.54
N GLU A 705 -8.10 0.49 -10.27
CA GLU A 705 -7.38 0.97 -9.07
C GLU A 705 -5.89 0.62 -9.10
N LEU A 706 -5.49 -0.41 -9.82
CA LEU A 706 -4.10 -0.79 -10.08
C LEU A 706 -3.25 0.38 -10.64
N SER A 707 -3.89 1.38 -11.26
CA SER A 707 -3.23 2.60 -11.72
C SER A 707 -2.51 3.35 -10.59
N LEU A 708 -3.06 3.35 -9.36
CA LEU A 708 -2.43 3.98 -8.19
C LEU A 708 -1.14 3.27 -7.79
N LEU A 709 -1.10 1.95 -7.90
CA LEU A 709 0.10 1.17 -7.59
C LEU A 709 1.27 1.57 -8.48
N LYS A 710 1.05 1.71 -9.80
CA LYS A 710 2.10 2.15 -10.75
C LYS A 710 2.58 3.55 -10.43
N ILE A 711 1.67 4.50 -10.14
CA ILE A 711 2.03 5.86 -9.78
C ILE A 711 2.90 5.85 -8.52
N TRP A 712 2.42 5.21 -7.45
CA TRP A 712 3.13 5.22 -6.17
C TRP A 712 4.48 4.53 -6.22
N ALA A 713 4.58 3.39 -6.93
CA ALA A 713 5.84 2.66 -7.08
C ALA A 713 6.92 3.50 -7.79
N THR A 714 6.55 4.14 -8.91
CA THR A 714 7.52 4.92 -9.71
C THR A 714 7.93 6.22 -9.02
N GLU A 715 6.99 6.94 -8.39
CA GLU A 715 7.29 8.17 -7.65
C GLU A 715 8.06 7.89 -6.34
N THR A 716 7.82 6.75 -5.68
CA THR A 716 8.61 6.33 -4.52
C THR A 716 10.04 5.96 -4.93
N HIS A 717 10.20 5.24 -6.04
CA HIS A 717 11.52 4.91 -6.58
C HIS A 717 12.32 6.17 -6.96
N GLU A 718 11.67 7.16 -7.56
CA GLU A 718 12.30 8.46 -7.89
C GLU A 718 12.80 9.19 -6.63
N ARG A 719 11.97 9.26 -5.57
CA ARG A 719 12.36 9.90 -4.30
C ARG A 719 13.50 9.17 -3.59
N LEU A 720 13.51 7.84 -3.63
CA LEU A 720 14.60 7.02 -3.10
C LEU A 720 15.88 7.19 -3.91
N GLY A 721 15.78 7.22 -5.24
CA GLY A 721 16.90 7.49 -6.13
C GLY A 721 17.52 8.88 -5.87
N ALA A 722 16.70 9.90 -5.67
CA ALA A 722 17.16 11.25 -5.32
C ALA A 722 17.91 11.27 -3.97
N LEU A 723 17.43 10.53 -2.95
CA LEU A 723 18.15 10.39 -1.68
C LEU A 723 19.48 9.65 -1.88
N LEU A 724 19.48 8.58 -2.68
CA LEU A 724 20.69 7.80 -2.97
C LEU A 724 21.79 8.68 -3.62
N ILE A 725 21.42 9.49 -4.62
CA ILE A 725 22.32 10.47 -5.24
C ILE A 725 22.89 11.44 -4.19
N GLN A 726 22.01 11.99 -3.34
CA GLN A 726 22.42 12.97 -2.33
C GLN A 726 23.43 12.41 -1.34
N ILE A 727 23.19 11.20 -0.83
CA ILE A 727 24.07 10.59 0.19
C ILE A 727 25.37 10.01 -0.40
N ALA A 728 25.40 9.77 -1.70
CA ALA A 728 26.63 9.38 -2.41
C ALA A 728 27.55 10.57 -2.71
N GLU A 729 27.09 11.82 -2.49
CA GLU A 729 27.84 13.08 -2.71
C GLU A 729 28.45 13.15 -4.11
N GLU A 730 29.77 13.43 -4.24
CA GLU A 730 30.47 13.53 -5.52
C GLU A 730 30.34 12.24 -6.35
N TYR A 731 30.20 11.10 -5.70
CA TYR A 731 30.02 9.81 -6.35
C TYR A 731 28.58 9.58 -6.88
N GLY A 732 27.60 10.41 -6.45
CA GLY A 732 26.23 10.32 -6.93
C GLY A 732 26.09 10.53 -8.44
N GLY A 733 27.01 11.31 -9.04
CA GLY A 733 27.09 11.53 -10.48
C GLY A 733 27.97 10.53 -11.25
N ALA A 734 28.54 9.51 -10.59
CA ALA A 734 29.41 8.56 -11.26
C ALA A 734 28.62 7.59 -12.14
N ALA A 735 29.07 7.40 -13.38
CA ALA A 735 28.44 6.49 -14.35
C ALA A 735 28.89 5.04 -14.20
N MET A 736 29.53 4.67 -13.10
CA MET A 736 30.06 3.34 -12.83
C MET A 736 29.64 2.82 -11.47
N ARG A 737 29.76 1.51 -11.27
CA ARG A 737 29.63 0.92 -9.92
C ARG A 737 30.78 1.38 -9.05
N LEU A 738 30.46 1.79 -7.85
CA LEU A 738 31.43 2.22 -6.85
C LEU A 738 31.44 1.22 -5.69
N GLY A 739 32.63 0.84 -5.25
CA GLY A 739 32.80 0.04 -4.05
C GLY A 739 32.47 0.87 -2.81
N TYR A 740 31.44 0.49 -2.09
CA TYR A 740 31.13 0.97 -0.74
C TYR A 740 31.20 -0.20 0.21
N GLY A 741 32.27 -0.25 1.04
CA GLY A 741 32.51 -1.38 1.93
C GLY A 741 32.60 -2.70 1.20
N ASN A 742 31.80 -3.68 1.60
CA ASN A 742 31.73 -5.01 0.96
C ASN A 742 30.77 -5.09 -0.23
N GLY A 743 30.13 -3.97 -0.62
CA GLY A 743 29.12 -3.92 -1.68
C GLY A 743 29.47 -2.95 -2.81
N ASN A 744 28.90 -3.20 -3.97
CA ASN A 744 28.93 -2.31 -5.12
C ASN A 744 27.64 -1.50 -5.20
N VAL A 745 27.71 -0.18 -5.19
CA VAL A 745 26.57 0.72 -5.34
C VAL A 745 26.61 1.41 -6.70
N HIS A 746 25.46 1.46 -7.36
CA HIS A 746 25.26 2.26 -8.56
C HIS A 746 24.19 3.31 -8.24
N ALA A 747 24.59 4.54 -7.93
CA ALA A 747 23.67 5.58 -7.52
C ALA A 747 22.93 6.24 -8.70
N LEU A 748 23.65 6.54 -9.80
CA LEU A 748 23.09 7.30 -10.92
C LEU A 748 22.02 6.54 -11.70
N ALA A 749 22.28 5.29 -12.09
CA ALA A 749 21.38 4.56 -12.98
C ALA A 749 19.99 4.30 -12.36
N PRO A 750 19.83 3.89 -11.08
CA PRO A 750 18.52 3.77 -10.46
C PRO A 750 17.71 5.06 -10.48
N TYR A 751 18.35 6.21 -10.24
CA TYR A 751 17.69 7.50 -10.28
C TYR A 751 17.23 7.89 -11.70
N VAL A 752 18.13 7.76 -12.68
CA VAL A 752 17.81 8.08 -14.07
C VAL A 752 16.72 7.16 -14.64
N ASN A 753 16.75 5.88 -14.28
CA ASN A 753 15.74 4.90 -14.69
C ASN A 753 14.38 5.16 -14.01
N ALA A 754 14.38 5.69 -12.77
CA ALA A 754 13.15 6.08 -12.10
C ALA A 754 12.42 7.20 -12.86
N LEU A 755 13.14 8.15 -13.46
CA LEU A 755 12.52 9.18 -14.31
C LEU A 755 11.81 8.57 -15.53
N ALA A 756 12.42 7.59 -16.19
CA ALA A 756 11.80 6.88 -17.31
C ALA A 756 10.57 6.07 -16.85
N ALA A 757 10.60 5.50 -15.63
CA ALA A 757 9.52 4.71 -15.08
C ALA A 757 8.22 5.50 -14.89
N THR A 758 8.27 6.81 -14.67
CA THR A 758 7.08 7.67 -14.61
C THR A 758 6.45 7.89 -15.99
N ILE A 759 7.17 7.61 -17.09
CA ILE A 759 6.76 7.88 -18.47
C ILE A 759 6.22 6.62 -19.16
N PHE A 760 6.93 5.49 -19.10
CA PHE A 760 6.55 4.28 -19.82
C PHE A 760 5.34 3.56 -19.18
N SER A 761 4.75 2.58 -19.88
CA SER A 761 3.53 1.85 -19.47
C SER A 761 2.34 2.78 -19.21
N GLY A 762 2.25 3.89 -19.96
CA GLY A 762 1.36 5.01 -19.73
C GLY A 762 1.88 5.92 -18.62
N THR A 763 2.05 7.22 -18.96
CA THR A 763 2.60 8.19 -18.01
C THR A 763 1.76 8.24 -16.73
N ASN A 764 2.35 8.72 -15.63
CA ASN A 764 1.63 8.88 -14.36
C ASN A 764 0.42 9.80 -14.52
N GLU A 765 0.44 10.78 -15.44
CA GLU A 765 -0.69 11.61 -15.79
C GLU A 765 -1.81 10.80 -16.49
N ILE A 766 -1.45 9.88 -17.39
CA ILE A 766 -2.42 8.99 -18.03
C ILE A 766 -3.02 8.01 -17.01
N GLN A 767 -2.22 7.48 -16.09
CA GLN A 767 -2.73 6.65 -15.00
C GLN A 767 -3.71 7.42 -14.10
N ARG A 768 -3.41 8.71 -13.79
CA ARG A 768 -4.34 9.60 -13.08
C ARG A 768 -5.63 9.82 -13.88
N ASN A 769 -5.56 10.03 -15.18
CA ASN A 769 -6.75 10.17 -16.03
C ASN A 769 -7.61 8.89 -16.04
N ILE A 770 -6.97 7.70 -16.08
CA ILE A 770 -7.68 6.42 -16.02
C ILE A 770 -8.42 6.30 -14.69
N TYR A 771 -7.76 6.55 -13.57
CA TYR A 771 -8.36 6.47 -12.24
C TYR A 771 -9.48 7.50 -12.07
N ALA A 772 -9.25 8.75 -12.46
CA ALA A 772 -10.26 9.82 -12.41
C ALA A 772 -11.55 9.45 -13.14
N LYS A 773 -11.41 8.84 -14.32
CA LYS A 773 -12.55 8.47 -15.16
C LYS A 773 -13.21 7.15 -14.72
N GLN A 774 -12.44 6.11 -14.51
CA GLN A 774 -12.97 4.75 -14.33
C GLN A 774 -13.31 4.43 -12.87
N VAL A 775 -12.63 5.05 -11.91
CA VAL A 775 -12.85 4.82 -10.48
C VAL A 775 -13.64 5.95 -9.84
N LEU A 776 -13.20 7.20 -10.01
CA LEU A 776 -13.89 8.35 -9.42
C LEU A 776 -15.12 8.81 -10.21
N GLY A 777 -15.33 8.36 -11.45
CA GLY A 777 -16.47 8.75 -12.26
C GLY A 777 -16.50 10.24 -12.62
N LEU A 778 -15.33 10.89 -12.72
CA LEU A 778 -15.23 12.30 -13.11
C LEU A 778 -15.42 12.43 -14.63
N GLN A 779 -16.15 13.46 -15.04
CA GLN A 779 -16.45 13.70 -16.45
C GLN A 779 -15.16 14.10 -17.19
N GLY A 780 -14.90 13.46 -18.36
CA GLY A 780 -13.79 13.86 -19.24
C GLY A 780 -14.03 15.25 -19.86
N ALA A 781 -12.94 15.93 -20.19
CA ALA A 781 -12.99 17.17 -20.97
C ALA A 781 -13.46 16.91 -22.39
#